data_294f28a786535434457efea4083db01c
#
_entry.id   294f28a786535434457efea4083db01c
#
_cell.length_a   1.000
_cell.length_b   1.000
_cell.length_c   1.000
_cell.angle_alpha   90.00
_cell.angle_beta   90.00
_cell.angle_gamma   90.00
#
_symmetry.space_group_name_H-M   'P 1'
#
loop_
_entity.id
_entity.type
_entity.pdbx_description
1 polymer ?
#
loop_
_entity_poly.entity_id
_entity_poly.type
_entity_poly.pdbx_seq_one_letter_code
_entity_poly.pdbx_strand_id
1 'polypeptide(L)'
;MSSIDFDEVLVHVGEKGKYQNIMYYLLCISATLPAAFLAFSQVFVSASPEHWCRIPELDNLTDLMTLEERKALSLPYVEKSDGKVKKYSKCKMYDVNYTAIVESWLENAVLENATEEDGEAQRTRSRSGLPPPPVGNPDWPVTKCRHGWIYDNRDYDSTLVTELDLVCDNSWWPSTSTTFFYVGSLFGNVVFGWIADKWGRRTAFFAILFLEVIFSIATSFSPNYVIYTALRTVNGLSFPAIYQIPFILALELMGPRYRTFAGMVICMFFASAMSLLAVLGYLLRHWFTLSLATSVPFVLLFSYYWIIPESPRWLLSKNRIDEAEVIVQRMAKINGRTVPNNFLRKMEVEILRRQGVSCNGTNSSENPESNETEDRSPPPAATPMDLIRNPNIRKKFFILAFDWVANAVVYNGLSYNATNLGVSDYLAFFIGGLVEIPSYVITWYAMDRLGRRWVLCLTMLLGGVACVSCMFVPEDAVWVTVSLAMIGKFGIAASFAVFYVFVGELLPTVLRSQAMGIASFIAGIGLLAFPYIVHLAVYSRVLPLIIMGTLSVAGALTSIFLPETLNIHLPQTIEEGELFGADFKLWSCPTLPRSVSSSPSSSSPPSSSPSLSSRSLFPRENDDDAFIKKESVDKSESVPLRFLVNGRPGNRSLQEESAATGAATTPEAKPDTENSLSMEHASTTGQETEEELARPIDKRVDDPLVAVVIVEQRRTQ
;
A
#
# COMPACT_ATOMS: atom_id res chain seq x y z
N MET A 1 -36.15 7.05 7.49
CA MET A 1 -34.95 7.15 6.61
C MET A 1 -35.34 8.07 5.48
N SER A 2 -34.56 9.10 5.15
CA SER A 2 -34.86 9.97 4.01
C SER A 2 -34.89 9.13 2.74
N SER A 3 -35.94 9.28 1.95
CA SER A 3 -36.12 8.54 0.69
C SER A 3 -35.31 9.11 -0.47
N ILE A 4 -34.45 10.11 -0.21
CA ILE A 4 -33.68 10.81 -1.23
C ILE A 4 -32.48 9.94 -1.67
N ASP A 5 -32.43 9.60 -2.95
CA ASP A 5 -31.22 9.04 -3.55
C ASP A 5 -30.22 10.15 -3.88
N PHE A 6 -29.08 10.14 -3.20
CA PHE A 6 -28.04 11.14 -3.40
C PHE A 6 -27.41 11.06 -4.81
N ASP A 7 -27.50 9.92 -5.50
CA ASP A 7 -27.01 9.81 -6.87
C ASP A 7 -27.83 10.67 -7.84
N GLU A 8 -29.14 10.82 -7.59
CA GLU A 8 -30.01 11.74 -8.34
C GLU A 8 -29.66 13.21 -8.06
N VAL A 9 -29.33 13.53 -6.80
CA VAL A 9 -28.84 14.88 -6.43
C VAL A 9 -27.56 15.25 -7.20
N LEU A 10 -26.63 14.30 -7.36
CA LEU A 10 -25.38 14.53 -8.08
C LEU A 10 -25.57 14.84 -9.56
N VAL A 11 -26.63 14.36 -10.20
CA VAL A 11 -26.95 14.71 -11.60
C VAL A 11 -27.21 16.23 -11.73
N HIS A 12 -27.91 16.81 -10.77
CA HIS A 12 -28.22 18.24 -10.77
C HIS A 12 -27.03 19.13 -10.39
N VAL A 13 -26.23 18.70 -9.42
CA VAL A 13 -25.06 19.45 -8.90
C VAL A 13 -23.81 19.25 -9.77
N GLY A 14 -23.77 18.16 -10.54
CA GLY A 14 -22.66 17.73 -11.39
C GLY A 14 -21.94 16.53 -10.81
N GLU A 15 -21.94 15.41 -11.56
CA GLU A 15 -21.33 14.12 -11.14
C GLU A 15 -19.82 14.15 -10.97
N LYS A 16 -19.12 15.00 -11.78
CA LYS A 16 -17.65 15.19 -11.78
C LYS A 16 -17.32 16.66 -12.02
N GLY A 17 -17.69 17.53 -11.07
CA GLY A 17 -17.38 18.96 -11.14
C GLY A 17 -16.00 19.31 -10.56
N LYS A 18 -15.68 20.60 -10.53
CA LYS A 18 -14.41 21.11 -9.96
C LYS A 18 -14.30 20.76 -8.46
N TYR A 19 -15.42 20.85 -7.73
CA TYR A 19 -15.47 20.54 -6.30
C TYR A 19 -15.09 19.09 -6.04
N GLN A 20 -15.72 18.14 -6.76
CA GLN A 20 -15.46 16.72 -6.61
C GLN A 20 -14.01 16.38 -6.92
N ASN A 21 -13.46 16.92 -8.00
CA ASN A 21 -12.07 16.66 -8.35
C ASN A 21 -11.10 17.17 -7.27
N ILE A 22 -11.28 18.39 -6.76
CA ILE A 22 -10.44 18.94 -5.71
C ILE A 22 -10.52 18.09 -4.44
N MET A 23 -11.73 17.75 -3.99
CA MET A 23 -11.93 16.94 -2.80
C MET A 23 -11.37 15.52 -2.99
N TYR A 24 -11.55 14.93 -4.16
CA TYR A 24 -11.02 13.61 -4.48
C TYR A 24 -9.50 13.55 -4.36
N TYR A 25 -8.77 14.44 -5.04
CA TYR A 25 -7.31 14.43 -4.98
C TYR A 25 -6.78 14.76 -3.58
N LEU A 26 -7.42 15.69 -2.88
CA LEU A 26 -7.06 16.01 -1.51
C LEU A 26 -7.24 14.82 -0.56
N LEU A 27 -8.37 14.11 -0.67
CA LEU A 27 -8.65 12.90 0.11
C LEU A 27 -7.77 11.73 -0.30
N CYS A 28 -7.46 11.56 -1.60
CA CYS A 28 -6.54 10.51 -2.07
C CYS A 28 -5.15 10.66 -1.48
N ILE A 29 -4.57 11.86 -1.50
CA ILE A 29 -3.23 12.11 -0.94
C ILE A 29 -3.23 11.84 0.56
N SER A 30 -4.24 12.35 1.30
CA SER A 30 -4.35 12.15 2.74
C SER A 30 -4.62 10.71 3.16
N ALA A 31 -5.14 9.88 2.26
CA ALA A 31 -5.37 8.46 2.51
C ALA A 31 -4.15 7.60 2.19
N THR A 32 -3.52 7.84 1.03
CA THR A 32 -2.52 6.93 0.48
C THR A 32 -1.14 7.08 1.10
N LEU A 33 -0.68 8.32 1.35
CA LEU A 33 0.64 8.55 1.95
C LEU A 33 0.75 7.96 3.37
N PRO A 34 -0.13 8.30 4.33
CA PRO A 34 -0.05 7.71 5.67
C PRO A 34 -0.18 6.19 5.64
N ALA A 35 -1.14 5.67 4.88
CA ALA A 35 -1.39 4.24 4.80
C ALA A 35 -0.21 3.44 4.23
N ALA A 36 0.42 3.93 3.14
CA ALA A 36 1.57 3.27 2.54
C ALA A 36 2.80 3.32 3.47
N PHE A 37 3.04 4.46 4.11
CA PHE A 37 4.17 4.62 5.03
C PHE A 37 3.97 3.78 6.29
N LEU A 38 2.76 3.79 6.87
CA LEU A 38 2.42 2.98 8.04
C LEU A 38 2.61 1.48 7.79
N ALA A 39 2.12 0.98 6.64
CA ALA A 39 2.18 -0.44 6.31
C ALA A 39 3.59 -0.91 5.94
N PHE A 40 4.35 -0.12 5.17
CA PHE A 40 5.57 -0.59 4.53
C PHE A 40 6.88 0.01 5.06
N SER A 41 6.86 1.02 5.93
CA SER A 41 8.10 1.55 6.56
C SER A 41 8.91 0.47 7.27
N GLN A 42 8.21 -0.55 7.81
CA GLN A 42 8.82 -1.69 8.49
C GLN A 42 9.82 -2.45 7.60
N VAL A 43 9.65 -2.43 6.27
CA VAL A 43 10.57 -3.08 5.32
C VAL A 43 11.99 -2.53 5.50
N PHE A 44 12.13 -1.23 5.71
CA PHE A 44 13.41 -0.57 5.91
C PHE A 44 13.81 -0.46 7.39
N VAL A 45 12.84 -0.17 8.27
CA VAL A 45 13.06 -0.05 9.72
C VAL A 45 13.57 -1.35 10.33
N SER A 46 13.08 -2.51 9.86
CA SER A 46 13.50 -3.84 10.33
C SER A 46 14.33 -4.60 9.30
N ALA A 47 14.98 -3.92 8.39
CA ALA A 47 15.92 -4.54 7.47
C ALA A 47 17.07 -5.19 8.26
N SER A 48 17.50 -6.38 7.82
CA SER A 48 18.59 -7.13 8.45
C SER A 48 19.82 -7.08 7.54
N PRO A 49 20.77 -6.17 7.78
CA PRO A 49 22.01 -6.11 7.01
C PRO A 49 22.83 -7.39 7.13
N GLU A 50 23.84 -7.53 6.28
CA GLU A 50 24.81 -8.59 6.45
C GLU A 50 25.52 -8.43 7.79
N HIS A 51 25.69 -9.55 8.51
CA HIS A 51 26.25 -9.55 9.86
C HIS A 51 27.10 -10.80 10.09
N TRP A 52 28.00 -10.72 11.05
CA TRP A 52 28.86 -11.81 11.51
C TRP A 52 29.20 -11.64 12.98
N CYS A 53 29.70 -12.72 13.60
CA CYS A 53 30.04 -12.68 15.02
C CYS A 53 31.15 -11.65 15.28
N ARG A 54 30.99 -10.86 16.32
CA ARG A 54 32.03 -9.97 16.84
C ARG A 54 33.01 -10.78 17.67
N ILE A 55 34.30 -10.51 17.46
CA ILE A 55 35.40 -11.10 18.18
C ILE A 55 36.31 -9.97 18.67
N PRO A 56 36.20 -9.58 19.96
CA PRO A 56 36.89 -8.40 20.49
C PRO A 56 38.40 -8.43 20.29
N GLU A 57 39.01 -9.62 20.32
CA GLU A 57 40.43 -9.84 20.13
C GLU A 57 40.93 -9.50 18.74
N LEU A 58 40.03 -9.57 17.73
CA LEU A 58 40.34 -9.24 16.33
C LEU A 58 39.96 -7.81 15.98
N ASP A 59 39.20 -7.09 16.82
CA ASP A 59 38.73 -5.73 16.54
C ASP A 59 39.90 -4.74 16.44
N ASN A 60 40.96 -4.94 17.21
CA ASN A 60 42.12 -4.07 17.26
C ASN A 60 43.13 -4.32 16.12
N LEU A 61 42.89 -5.34 15.28
CA LEU A 61 43.79 -5.74 14.20
C LEU A 61 43.41 -5.23 12.81
N THR A 62 42.62 -4.15 12.77
CA THR A 62 42.14 -3.54 11.51
C THR A 62 43.26 -3.08 10.59
N ASP A 63 44.41 -2.69 11.16
CA ASP A 63 45.58 -2.21 10.41
C ASP A 63 46.46 -3.36 9.87
N LEU A 64 46.37 -4.53 10.50
CA LEU A 64 47.20 -5.70 10.18
C LEU A 64 46.48 -6.73 9.29
N MET A 65 45.15 -6.90 9.51
CA MET A 65 44.32 -7.87 8.80
C MET A 65 43.12 -7.21 8.15
N THR A 66 42.86 -7.56 6.90
CA THR A 66 41.63 -7.13 6.20
C THR A 66 40.39 -7.77 6.82
N LEU A 67 39.23 -7.20 6.56
CA LEU A 67 37.94 -7.73 7.05
C LEU A 67 37.73 -9.20 6.59
N GLU A 68 38.07 -9.52 5.36
CA GLU A 68 37.90 -10.89 4.82
C GLU A 68 38.85 -11.89 5.47
N GLU A 69 40.10 -11.51 5.78
CA GLU A 69 41.06 -12.34 6.50
C GLU A 69 40.58 -12.61 7.94
N ARG A 70 40.07 -11.58 8.63
CA ARG A 70 39.46 -11.75 9.97
C ARG A 70 38.27 -12.71 9.96
N LYS A 71 37.41 -12.61 8.93
CA LYS A 71 36.29 -13.54 8.74
C LYS A 71 36.78 -14.95 8.43
N ALA A 72 37.82 -15.09 7.60
CA ALA A 72 38.43 -16.39 7.26
C ALA A 72 39.04 -17.13 8.45
N LEU A 73 39.58 -16.36 9.42
CA LEU A 73 40.13 -16.92 10.65
C LEU A 73 39.02 -17.33 11.63
N SER A 74 37.96 -16.56 11.73
CA SER A 74 37.04 -16.60 12.85
C SER A 74 35.70 -17.32 12.58
N LEU A 75 35.29 -17.40 11.30
CA LEU A 75 33.97 -17.90 10.94
C LEU A 75 34.07 -19.21 10.15
N PRO A 76 33.28 -20.24 10.55
CA PRO A 76 33.20 -21.48 9.79
C PRO A 76 32.51 -21.25 8.44
N TYR A 77 32.99 -21.96 7.41
CA TYR A 77 32.32 -21.99 6.12
C TYR A 77 31.06 -22.85 6.19
N VAL A 78 30.01 -22.34 5.55
CA VAL A 78 28.82 -23.13 5.28
C VAL A 78 28.92 -23.64 3.84
N GLU A 79 29.18 -24.95 3.68
CA GLU A 79 29.16 -25.58 2.38
C GLU A 79 27.73 -25.59 1.82
N LYS A 80 27.53 -24.98 0.68
CA LYS A 80 26.32 -25.20 -0.12
C LYS A 80 26.51 -26.48 -0.96
N SER A 81 25.38 -27.19 -1.12
CA SER A 81 25.30 -28.48 -1.85
C SER A 81 25.94 -28.50 -3.27
N ASP A 82 26.25 -27.35 -3.86
CA ASP A 82 26.82 -27.21 -5.21
C ASP A 82 28.33 -26.94 -5.26
N GLY A 83 29.02 -26.93 -4.13
CA GLY A 83 30.50 -26.89 -4.10
C GLY A 83 31.15 -25.61 -4.63
N LYS A 84 30.45 -24.59 -5.07
CA LYS A 84 31.01 -23.46 -5.82
C LYS A 84 31.19 -22.14 -5.06
N VAL A 85 30.47 -21.90 -3.96
CA VAL A 85 30.60 -20.64 -3.20
C VAL A 85 30.67 -20.93 -1.70
N LYS A 86 31.85 -20.72 -1.12
CA LYS A 86 32.05 -20.76 0.33
C LYS A 86 31.48 -19.47 0.93
N LYS A 87 30.40 -19.58 1.72
CA LYS A 87 29.84 -18.45 2.48
C LYS A 87 30.13 -18.64 3.96
N TYR A 88 30.60 -17.60 4.62
CA TYR A 88 30.83 -17.62 6.07
C TYR A 88 29.51 -17.73 6.85
N SER A 89 29.55 -18.41 7.98
CA SER A 89 28.42 -18.50 8.90
C SER A 89 28.13 -17.13 9.52
N LYS A 90 26.84 -16.73 9.55
CA LYS A 90 26.40 -15.48 10.16
C LYS A 90 26.25 -15.57 11.69
N CYS A 91 26.06 -16.79 12.23
CA CYS A 91 25.62 -17.03 13.60
C CYS A 91 26.54 -17.95 14.39
N LYS A 92 27.64 -18.38 13.80
CA LYS A 92 28.60 -19.30 14.44
C LYS A 92 30.02 -18.82 14.23
N MET A 93 30.85 -19.03 15.23
CA MET A 93 32.28 -18.72 15.27
C MET A 93 33.07 -19.93 15.76
N TYR A 94 34.36 -19.98 15.46
CA TYR A 94 35.25 -20.99 16.04
C TYR A 94 35.46 -20.69 17.54
N ASP A 95 35.48 -21.72 18.34
CA ASP A 95 35.72 -21.64 19.80
C ASP A 95 37.20 -21.90 20.11
N VAL A 96 38.04 -20.91 19.81
CA VAL A 96 39.48 -20.96 19.96
C VAL A 96 40.03 -19.73 20.67
N ASN A 97 41.22 -19.82 21.21
CA ASN A 97 41.90 -18.67 21.80
C ASN A 97 42.55 -17.82 20.69
N TYR A 98 41.83 -16.80 20.24
CA TYR A 98 42.29 -15.89 19.19
C TYR A 98 43.54 -15.12 19.57
N THR A 99 43.69 -14.73 20.84
CA THR A 99 44.88 -14.03 21.34
C THR A 99 46.15 -14.85 21.10
N ALA A 100 46.11 -16.14 21.50
CA ALA A 100 47.27 -17.03 21.31
C ALA A 100 47.60 -17.27 19.83
N ILE A 101 46.57 -17.35 18.96
CA ILE A 101 46.77 -17.52 17.51
C ILE A 101 47.42 -16.27 16.89
N VAL A 102 46.96 -15.09 17.28
CA VAL A 102 47.50 -13.84 16.78
C VAL A 102 48.91 -13.57 17.31
N GLU A 103 49.18 -13.85 18.60
CA GLU A 103 50.49 -13.72 19.18
C GLU A 103 51.50 -14.63 18.49
N SER A 104 51.17 -15.92 18.28
CA SER A 104 52.02 -16.86 17.56
C SER A 104 52.28 -16.44 16.10
N TRP A 105 51.26 -15.84 15.44
CA TRP A 105 51.42 -15.32 14.08
C TRP A 105 52.36 -14.10 14.04
N LEU A 106 52.22 -13.17 15.00
CA LEU A 106 53.07 -12.00 15.12
C LEU A 106 54.52 -12.39 15.50
N GLU A 107 54.72 -13.33 16.39
CA GLU A 107 56.06 -13.86 16.74
C GLU A 107 56.77 -14.49 15.53
N ASN A 108 56.05 -15.30 14.74
CA ASN A 108 56.58 -15.86 13.51
C ASN A 108 56.95 -14.78 12.50
N ALA A 109 56.13 -13.70 12.38
CA ALA A 109 56.43 -12.57 11.52
C ALA A 109 57.72 -11.80 11.93
N VAL A 110 57.96 -11.72 13.24
CA VAL A 110 59.21 -11.11 13.75
C VAL A 110 60.39 -11.98 13.49
N LEU A 111 60.28 -13.32 13.63
CA LEU A 111 61.33 -14.31 13.38
C LEU A 111 61.71 -14.37 11.89
N GLU A 112 60.73 -14.35 10.97
CA GLU A 112 61.02 -14.33 9.52
C GLU A 112 61.73 -13.05 9.09
N ASN A 113 61.33 -11.88 9.61
CA ASN A 113 62.01 -10.61 9.34
C ASN A 113 63.42 -10.53 9.93
N ALA A 114 63.73 -11.28 11.02
CA ALA A 114 65.04 -11.33 11.61
C ALA A 114 66.03 -12.27 10.85
N THR A 115 65.50 -13.19 10.05
CA THR A 115 66.33 -14.13 9.22
C THR A 115 66.61 -13.59 7.81
N GLU A 116 65.93 -12.49 7.36
CA GLU A 116 66.17 -11.87 6.04
C GLU A 116 67.16 -10.71 6.05
N GLU A 117 67.76 -10.33 7.19
CA GLU A 117 68.76 -9.25 7.24
C GLU A 117 70.13 -9.60 6.65
N ASP A 118 70.36 -10.82 6.21
CA ASP A 118 71.62 -11.25 5.62
C ASP A 118 71.65 -11.36 4.08
N GLY A 119 70.69 -10.85 3.35
CA GLY A 119 70.62 -10.91 1.89
C GLY A 119 70.20 -9.60 1.24
N GLU A 120 71.11 -8.93 0.50
CA GLU A 120 70.79 -7.77 -0.36
C GLU A 120 69.64 -8.07 -1.32
N ALA A 121 68.46 -7.59 -1.04
CA ALA A 121 67.39 -7.51 -2.00
C ALA A 121 66.51 -6.25 -1.76
N GLN A 122 66.56 -5.48 -2.74
CA GLN A 122 65.90 -4.24 -3.15
C GLN A 122 64.53 -3.94 -2.49
N ARG A 123 64.52 -2.88 -1.71
CA ARG A 123 63.31 -2.24 -1.08
C ARG A 123 62.28 -1.86 -2.12
N THR A 124 61.25 -2.65 -2.29
CA THR A 124 59.90 -2.17 -2.60
C THR A 124 59.04 -2.39 -1.36
N ARG A 125 58.81 -1.32 -0.59
CA ARG A 125 57.87 -1.30 0.55
C ARG A 125 56.47 -1.52 0.04
N SER A 126 56.12 -2.78 -0.15
CA SER A 126 54.76 -3.27 -0.20
C SER A 126 54.37 -3.71 1.23
N ARG A 127 53.14 -3.60 1.63
CA ARG A 127 52.50 -4.13 2.87
C ARG A 127 52.76 -5.64 3.13
N SER A 128 53.72 -6.27 2.47
CA SER A 128 53.96 -7.70 2.31
C SER A 128 55.17 -8.24 3.09
N GLY A 129 55.51 -7.64 4.23
CA GLY A 129 56.53 -8.21 5.12
C GLY A 129 55.95 -9.09 6.24
N LEU A 130 54.64 -9.34 6.25
CA LEU A 130 53.99 -10.23 7.20
C LEU A 130 53.64 -11.56 6.52
N PRO A 131 53.85 -12.70 7.19
CA PRO A 131 53.43 -14.00 6.66
C PRO A 131 51.91 -13.98 6.40
N PRO A 132 51.39 -14.85 5.50
CA PRO A 132 49.96 -14.91 5.22
C PRO A 132 49.17 -15.06 6.51
N PRO A 133 48.07 -14.30 6.66
CA PRO A 133 47.30 -14.34 7.90
C PRO A 133 46.74 -15.74 8.14
N PRO A 134 46.63 -16.17 9.41
CA PRO A 134 46.12 -17.49 9.76
C PRO A 134 44.68 -17.64 9.28
N VAL A 135 44.34 -18.81 8.75
CA VAL A 135 43.00 -19.17 8.30
C VAL A 135 42.41 -20.19 9.27
N GLY A 136 41.10 -20.06 9.57
CA GLY A 136 40.41 -20.99 10.45
C GLY A 136 40.46 -22.44 9.94
N ASN A 137 40.75 -23.38 10.85
CA ASN A 137 40.68 -24.79 10.54
C ASN A 137 39.25 -25.30 10.65
N PRO A 138 38.70 -25.99 9.63
CA PRO A 138 37.34 -26.58 9.70
C PRO A 138 37.10 -27.53 10.88
N ASP A 139 38.18 -28.14 11.40
CA ASP A 139 38.12 -29.10 12.51
C ASP A 139 38.03 -28.43 13.88
N TRP A 140 38.13 -27.11 13.95
CA TRP A 140 37.97 -26.38 15.23
C TRP A 140 36.55 -26.47 15.77
N PRO A 141 36.36 -26.51 17.08
CA PRO A 141 35.04 -26.50 17.69
C PRO A 141 34.32 -25.21 17.33
N VAL A 142 33.02 -25.34 17.06
CA VAL A 142 32.16 -24.23 16.63
C VAL A 142 31.17 -23.89 17.71
N THR A 143 31.05 -22.61 18.05
CA THR A 143 30.10 -22.06 19.04
C THR A 143 29.22 -20.97 18.43
N LYS A 144 28.18 -20.55 19.16
CA LYS A 144 27.38 -19.37 18.81
C LYS A 144 28.19 -18.10 19.11
N CYS A 145 27.80 -16.98 18.48
CA CYS A 145 28.39 -15.67 18.77
C CYS A 145 28.23 -15.34 20.27
N ARG A 146 29.34 -15.04 20.96
CA ARG A 146 29.36 -14.75 22.42
C ARG A 146 29.39 -13.26 22.73
N HIS A 147 29.94 -12.45 21.82
CA HIS A 147 30.21 -11.02 22.03
C HIS A 147 29.38 -10.09 21.14
N GLY A 148 28.17 -10.56 20.70
CA GLY A 148 27.32 -9.83 19.79
C GLY A 148 27.73 -9.97 18.33
N TRP A 149 27.28 -9.03 17.50
CA TRP A 149 27.48 -9.07 16.05
C TRP A 149 28.07 -7.76 15.54
N ILE A 150 28.77 -7.84 14.40
CA ILE A 150 29.19 -6.71 13.58
C ILE A 150 28.29 -6.68 12.36
N TYR A 151 27.74 -5.51 12.04
CA TYR A 151 26.83 -5.28 10.92
C TYR A 151 27.53 -4.54 9.79
N ASP A 152 27.16 -4.84 8.55
CA ASP A 152 27.61 -4.11 7.38
C ASP A 152 26.79 -2.81 7.23
N ASN A 153 27.43 -1.67 7.33
CA ASN A 153 26.78 -0.34 7.32
C ASN A 153 26.77 0.30 5.91
N ARG A 154 27.02 -0.46 4.85
CA ARG A 154 27.05 0.09 3.49
C ARG A 154 25.69 0.62 3.02
N ASP A 155 24.61 -0.12 3.34
CA ASP A 155 23.25 0.22 2.92
C ASP A 155 22.46 0.90 4.03
N TYR A 156 22.66 0.54 5.29
CA TYR A 156 21.95 1.05 6.47
C TYR A 156 22.94 1.54 7.51
N ASP A 157 22.74 2.74 8.04
CA ASP A 157 23.53 3.26 9.17
C ASP A 157 23.11 2.57 10.47
N SER A 158 21.80 2.45 10.69
CA SER A 158 21.20 1.75 11.82
C SER A 158 19.77 1.29 11.47
N THR A 159 19.41 0.10 11.93
CA THR A 159 18.05 -0.45 11.85
C THR A 159 17.60 -0.90 13.24
N LEU A 160 16.31 -1.16 13.43
CA LEU A 160 15.79 -1.76 14.67
C LEU A 160 16.45 -3.10 14.96
N VAL A 161 16.79 -3.86 13.91
CA VAL A 161 17.45 -5.17 14.03
C VAL A 161 18.88 -5.03 14.52
N THR A 162 19.61 -4.01 14.05
CA THR A 162 21.00 -3.78 14.46
C THR A 162 21.12 -3.21 15.87
N GLU A 163 20.17 -2.37 16.32
CA GLU A 163 20.19 -1.78 17.66
C GLU A 163 19.76 -2.76 18.76
N LEU A 164 18.86 -3.70 18.45
CA LEU A 164 18.32 -4.64 19.40
C LEU A 164 18.86 -6.06 19.21
N ASP A 165 19.87 -6.25 18.37
CA ASP A 165 20.49 -7.55 18.05
C ASP A 165 19.48 -8.66 17.70
N LEU A 166 18.50 -8.32 16.83
CA LEU A 166 17.42 -9.23 16.44
C LEU A 166 17.83 -10.14 15.27
N VAL A 167 18.95 -10.86 15.44
CA VAL A 167 19.51 -11.76 14.43
C VAL A 167 19.68 -13.17 15.00
N CYS A 168 20.03 -14.13 14.15
CA CYS A 168 20.28 -15.52 14.53
C CYS A 168 19.12 -16.18 15.27
N ASP A 169 19.23 -16.46 16.56
CA ASP A 169 18.16 -17.08 17.36
C ASP A 169 16.92 -16.17 17.47
N ASN A 170 17.11 -14.85 17.36
CA ASN A 170 16.06 -13.83 17.47
C ASN A 170 15.57 -13.34 16.10
N SER A 171 16.01 -13.93 15.00
CA SER A 171 15.71 -13.46 13.63
C SER A 171 14.21 -13.46 13.25
N TRP A 172 13.38 -14.21 13.98
CA TRP A 172 11.93 -14.26 13.77
C TRP A 172 11.15 -13.12 14.46
N TRP A 173 11.77 -12.37 15.37
CA TRP A 173 11.12 -11.29 16.13
C TRP A 173 10.61 -10.14 15.26
N PRO A 174 11.34 -9.64 14.24
CA PRO A 174 10.82 -8.62 13.34
C PRO A 174 9.54 -9.04 12.60
N SER A 175 9.47 -10.33 12.19
CA SER A 175 8.28 -10.91 11.59
C SER A 175 7.11 -10.96 12.57
N THR A 176 7.38 -11.27 13.83
CA THR A 176 6.37 -11.29 14.90
C THR A 176 5.81 -9.89 15.17
N SER A 177 6.66 -8.85 15.21
CA SER A 177 6.20 -7.46 15.34
C SER A 177 5.25 -7.05 14.20
N THR A 178 5.58 -7.46 12.97
CA THR A 178 4.72 -7.24 11.79
C THR A 178 3.38 -8.00 11.93
N THR A 179 3.41 -9.24 12.43
CA THR A 179 2.18 -10.01 12.70
C THR A 179 1.28 -9.30 13.72
N PHE A 180 1.85 -8.80 14.81
CA PHE A 180 1.09 -8.05 15.82
C PHE A 180 0.50 -6.74 15.29
N PHE A 181 1.18 -6.08 14.36
CA PHE A 181 0.60 -4.94 13.62
C PHE A 181 -0.67 -5.34 12.87
N TYR A 182 -0.68 -6.49 12.17
CA TYR A 182 -1.87 -6.98 11.47
C TYR A 182 -2.95 -7.52 12.42
N VAL A 183 -2.59 -8.00 13.61
CA VAL A 183 -3.57 -8.28 14.68
C VAL A 183 -4.30 -7.00 15.07
N GLY A 184 -3.56 -5.89 15.29
CA GLY A 184 -4.16 -4.58 15.52
C GLY A 184 -5.09 -4.16 14.38
N SER A 185 -4.66 -4.32 13.13
CA SER A 185 -5.43 -4.01 11.92
C SER A 185 -6.78 -4.73 11.87
N LEU A 186 -6.82 -5.98 12.30
CA LEU A 186 -8.02 -6.80 12.32
C LEU A 186 -9.13 -6.20 13.21
N PHE A 187 -8.74 -5.77 14.42
CA PHE A 187 -9.66 -5.12 15.36
C PHE A 187 -9.98 -3.68 14.94
N GLY A 188 -8.97 -2.95 14.46
CA GLY A 188 -9.10 -1.55 14.06
C GLY A 188 -10.11 -1.34 12.94
N ASN A 189 -10.13 -2.23 11.95
CA ASN A 189 -11.09 -2.15 10.85
C ASN A 189 -12.55 -2.22 11.33
N VAL A 190 -12.84 -3.08 12.30
CA VAL A 190 -14.18 -3.20 12.89
C VAL A 190 -14.54 -1.97 13.72
N VAL A 191 -13.62 -1.54 14.59
CA VAL A 191 -13.83 -0.40 15.50
C VAL A 191 -14.04 0.89 14.72
N PHE A 192 -13.15 1.21 13.77
CA PHE A 192 -13.24 2.46 13.02
C PHE A 192 -14.33 2.44 11.95
N GLY A 193 -14.69 1.26 11.42
CA GLY A 193 -15.89 1.10 10.61
C GLY A 193 -17.15 1.49 11.40
N TRP A 194 -17.30 0.98 12.63
CA TRP A 194 -18.40 1.34 13.51
C TRP A 194 -18.41 2.84 13.88
N ILE A 195 -17.25 3.43 14.17
CA ILE A 195 -17.09 4.87 14.45
C ILE A 195 -17.55 5.68 13.23
N ALA A 196 -17.13 5.31 12.03
CA ALA A 196 -17.49 6.00 10.79
C ALA A 196 -18.98 5.96 10.50
N ASP A 197 -19.65 4.85 10.82
CA ASP A 197 -21.11 4.72 10.65
C ASP A 197 -21.91 5.46 11.73
N LYS A 198 -21.39 5.53 12.95
CA LYS A 198 -22.08 6.18 14.08
C LYS A 198 -21.88 7.69 14.11
N TRP A 199 -20.62 8.15 13.96
CA TRP A 199 -20.22 9.55 14.17
C TRP A 199 -19.86 10.30 12.89
N GLY A 200 -19.83 9.62 11.75
CA GLY A 200 -19.53 10.20 10.45
C GLY A 200 -18.12 9.89 9.95
N ARG A 201 -17.94 10.04 8.63
CA ARG A 201 -16.69 9.68 7.95
C ARG A 201 -15.55 10.64 8.30
N ARG A 202 -15.85 11.94 8.34
CA ARG A 202 -14.90 12.99 8.70
C ARG A 202 -14.37 12.80 10.13
N THR A 203 -15.26 12.59 11.09
CA THR A 203 -14.90 12.38 12.50
C THR A 203 -14.02 11.15 12.67
N ALA A 204 -14.37 10.04 12.02
CA ALA A 204 -13.61 8.82 12.05
C ALA A 204 -12.21 9.00 11.46
N PHE A 205 -12.08 9.67 10.31
CA PHE A 205 -10.80 9.96 9.68
C PHE A 205 -9.83 10.71 10.62
N PHE A 206 -10.30 11.78 11.26
CA PHE A 206 -9.43 12.53 12.18
C PHE A 206 -9.11 11.79 13.47
N ALA A 207 -10.01 10.93 13.95
CA ALA A 207 -9.73 10.07 15.10
C ALA A 207 -8.64 9.02 14.77
N ILE A 208 -8.68 8.44 13.58
CA ILE A 208 -7.66 7.51 13.10
C ILE A 208 -6.32 8.22 12.89
N LEU A 209 -6.33 9.38 12.23
CA LEU A 209 -5.14 10.19 12.00
C LEU A 209 -4.46 10.60 13.31
N PHE A 210 -5.25 10.95 14.32
CA PHE A 210 -4.75 11.29 15.65
C PHE A 210 -4.04 10.08 16.29
N LEU A 211 -4.67 8.92 16.25
CA LEU A 211 -4.08 7.69 16.78
C LEU A 211 -2.80 7.32 16.01
N GLU A 212 -2.83 7.35 14.67
CA GLU A 212 -1.69 7.02 13.84
C GLU A 212 -0.49 7.91 14.13
N VAL A 213 -0.67 9.24 14.09
CA VAL A 213 0.43 10.20 14.26
C VAL A 213 1.08 10.07 15.63
N ILE A 214 0.28 10.01 16.70
CA ILE A 214 0.83 9.93 18.07
C ILE A 214 1.58 8.62 18.28
N PHE A 215 0.97 7.49 17.93
CA PHE A 215 1.60 6.20 18.19
C PHE A 215 2.75 5.89 17.21
N SER A 216 2.75 6.43 16.00
CA SER A 216 3.89 6.31 15.08
C SER A 216 5.09 7.11 15.59
N ILE A 217 4.88 8.33 16.07
CA ILE A 217 5.94 9.12 16.70
C ILE A 217 6.44 8.41 17.99
N ALA A 218 5.53 7.93 18.84
CA ALA A 218 5.90 7.21 20.05
C ALA A 218 6.71 5.93 19.76
N THR A 219 6.38 5.22 18.68
CA THR A 219 7.10 4.01 18.24
C THR A 219 8.57 4.32 17.91
N SER A 220 8.87 5.52 17.38
CA SER A 220 10.25 5.92 17.09
C SER A 220 11.12 6.05 18.35
N PHE A 221 10.52 6.35 19.51
CA PHE A 221 11.22 6.48 20.79
C PHE A 221 11.19 5.22 21.66
N SER A 222 10.85 4.07 21.09
CA SER A 222 10.74 2.84 21.88
C SER A 222 12.11 2.33 22.36
N PRO A 223 12.30 2.10 23.68
CA PRO A 223 13.60 1.71 24.24
C PRO A 223 13.90 0.21 24.12
N ASN A 224 12.91 -0.61 23.83
CA ASN A 224 13.09 -2.05 23.70
C ASN A 224 12.04 -2.67 22.74
N TYR A 225 12.29 -3.90 22.35
CA TYR A 225 11.44 -4.62 21.40
C TYR A 225 9.98 -4.79 21.86
N VAL A 226 9.72 -5.05 23.14
CA VAL A 226 8.36 -5.30 23.64
C VAL A 226 7.51 -4.04 23.54
N ILE A 227 8.06 -2.89 23.96
CA ILE A 227 7.38 -1.58 23.86
C ILE A 227 7.18 -1.23 22.38
N TYR A 228 8.20 -1.43 21.52
CA TYR A 228 8.10 -1.24 20.10
C TYR A 228 6.92 -2.03 19.51
N THR A 229 6.85 -3.33 19.80
CA THR A 229 5.79 -4.21 19.28
C THR A 229 4.41 -3.84 19.82
N ALA A 230 4.30 -3.44 21.08
CA ALA A 230 3.04 -2.98 21.68
C ALA A 230 2.54 -1.69 21.00
N LEU A 231 3.41 -0.69 20.83
CA LEU A 231 3.07 0.56 20.14
C LEU A 231 2.73 0.31 18.67
N ARG A 232 3.48 -0.58 18.01
CA ARG A 232 3.23 -0.99 16.63
C ARG A 232 1.88 -1.70 16.47
N THR A 233 1.45 -2.48 17.47
CA THR A 233 0.13 -3.12 17.50
C THR A 233 -0.98 -2.08 17.56
N VAL A 234 -0.82 -1.04 18.38
CA VAL A 234 -1.77 0.08 18.47
C VAL A 234 -1.80 0.84 17.13
N ASN A 235 -0.64 1.08 16.49
CA ASN A 235 -0.60 1.65 15.14
C ASN A 235 -1.36 0.80 14.11
N GLY A 236 -1.30 -0.52 14.26
CA GLY A 236 -2.06 -1.45 13.43
C GLY A 236 -3.56 -1.20 13.46
N LEU A 237 -4.14 -0.69 14.57
CA LEU A 237 -5.56 -0.32 14.63
C LEU A 237 -5.94 0.73 13.58
N SER A 238 -5.03 1.62 13.19
CA SER A 238 -5.28 2.63 12.17
C SER A 238 -5.35 2.05 10.76
N PHE A 239 -4.64 0.96 10.50
CA PHE A 239 -4.61 0.31 9.19
C PHE A 239 -5.66 -0.83 9.11
N PRO A 240 -6.44 -0.98 8.03
CA PRO A 240 -6.47 -0.19 6.80
C PRO A 240 -7.44 1.01 6.83
N ALA A 241 -8.06 1.32 7.97
CA ALA A 241 -9.13 2.31 8.08
C ALA A 241 -8.69 3.72 7.64
N ILE A 242 -7.41 4.09 7.87
CA ILE A 242 -6.82 5.37 7.43
C ILE A 242 -6.87 5.54 5.90
N TYR A 243 -6.81 4.44 5.15
CA TYR A 243 -6.96 4.43 3.70
C TYR A 243 -8.42 4.37 3.27
N GLN A 244 -9.20 3.48 3.89
CA GLN A 244 -10.57 3.15 3.45
C GLN A 244 -11.55 4.29 3.69
N ILE A 245 -11.52 4.95 4.86
CA ILE A 245 -12.53 5.94 5.23
C ILE A 245 -12.46 7.21 4.36
N PRO A 246 -11.29 7.84 4.10
CA PRO A 246 -11.22 8.95 3.16
C PRO A 246 -11.58 8.54 1.73
N PHE A 247 -11.25 7.32 1.33
CA PHE A 247 -11.61 6.79 0.03
C PHE A 247 -13.14 6.63 -0.12
N ILE A 248 -13.81 6.07 0.89
CA ILE A 248 -15.28 5.97 0.93
C ILE A 248 -15.89 7.37 0.85
N LEU A 249 -15.38 8.32 1.64
CA LEU A 249 -15.86 9.71 1.60
C LEU A 249 -15.70 10.33 0.20
N ALA A 250 -14.56 10.07 -0.45
CA ALA A 250 -14.31 10.54 -1.82
C ALA A 250 -15.29 9.93 -2.83
N LEU A 251 -15.61 8.64 -2.73
CA LEU A 251 -16.59 7.96 -3.59
C LEU A 251 -18.02 8.40 -3.32
N GLU A 252 -18.35 8.73 -2.07
CA GLU A 252 -19.69 9.26 -1.69
C GLU A 252 -19.95 10.66 -2.26
N LEU A 253 -18.89 11.41 -2.59
CA LEU A 253 -18.95 12.71 -3.25
C LEU A 253 -19.01 12.64 -4.77
N MET A 254 -18.72 11.48 -5.38
CA MET A 254 -18.66 11.30 -6.84
C MET A 254 -19.84 10.50 -7.38
N GLY A 255 -20.24 10.80 -8.62
CA GLY A 255 -21.27 10.06 -9.33
C GLY A 255 -20.87 8.60 -9.64
N PRO A 256 -21.84 7.68 -9.77
CA PRO A 256 -21.58 6.24 -9.96
C PRO A 256 -20.69 5.92 -11.16
N ARG A 257 -20.86 6.69 -12.23
CA ARG A 257 -20.12 6.52 -13.49
C ARG A 257 -18.60 6.67 -13.35
N TYR A 258 -18.15 7.43 -12.36
CA TYR A 258 -16.73 7.76 -12.16
C TYR A 258 -16.06 6.96 -11.02
N ARG A 259 -16.81 6.11 -10.29
CA ARG A 259 -16.29 5.37 -9.12
C ARG A 259 -15.19 4.37 -9.48
N THR A 260 -15.32 3.66 -10.61
CA THR A 260 -14.26 2.72 -11.07
C THR A 260 -12.98 3.46 -11.41
N PHE A 261 -13.08 4.57 -12.14
CA PHE A 261 -11.94 5.43 -12.43
C PHE A 261 -11.27 5.92 -11.12
N ALA A 262 -12.05 6.40 -10.16
CA ALA A 262 -11.55 6.85 -8.87
C ALA A 262 -10.83 5.71 -8.10
N GLY A 263 -11.37 4.49 -8.14
CA GLY A 263 -10.74 3.33 -7.55
C GLY A 263 -9.37 3.01 -8.13
N MET A 264 -9.20 3.11 -9.46
CA MET A 264 -7.91 2.85 -10.10
C MET A 264 -6.88 3.96 -9.82
N VAL A 265 -7.30 5.21 -9.84
CA VAL A 265 -6.41 6.35 -9.58
C VAL A 265 -5.88 6.34 -8.14
N ILE A 266 -6.69 6.00 -7.13
CA ILE A 266 -6.20 5.92 -5.76
C ILE A 266 -5.16 4.79 -5.58
N CYS A 267 -5.29 3.67 -6.29
CA CYS A 267 -4.28 2.62 -6.31
C CYS A 267 -2.95 3.12 -6.91
N MET A 268 -3.01 3.95 -7.97
CA MET A 268 -1.79 4.59 -8.54
C MET A 268 -1.14 5.55 -7.54
N PHE A 269 -1.91 6.32 -6.78
CA PHE A 269 -1.38 7.17 -5.70
C PHE A 269 -0.72 6.34 -4.61
N PHE A 270 -1.31 5.20 -4.25
CA PHE A 270 -0.74 4.29 -3.25
C PHE A 270 0.60 3.70 -3.73
N ALA A 271 0.69 3.25 -4.98
CA ALA A 271 1.93 2.77 -5.60
C ALA A 271 3.01 3.87 -5.67
N SER A 272 2.60 5.12 -5.99
CA SER A 272 3.49 6.28 -5.96
C SER A 272 4.01 6.58 -4.56
N ALA A 273 3.16 6.43 -3.53
CA ALA A 273 3.55 6.59 -2.13
C ALA A 273 4.55 5.51 -1.69
N MET A 274 4.40 4.26 -2.15
CA MET A 274 5.39 3.19 -1.91
C MET A 274 6.74 3.52 -2.55
N SER A 275 6.73 4.01 -3.81
CA SER A 275 7.97 4.43 -4.50
C SER A 275 8.63 5.62 -3.78
N LEU A 276 7.85 6.58 -3.28
CA LEU A 276 8.36 7.69 -2.48
C LEU A 276 8.98 7.22 -1.16
N LEU A 277 8.37 6.22 -0.51
CA LEU A 277 8.93 5.61 0.71
C LEU A 277 10.32 5.00 0.46
N ALA A 278 10.53 4.33 -0.69
CA ALA A 278 11.84 3.80 -1.05
C ALA A 278 12.91 4.91 -1.20
N VAL A 279 12.52 6.03 -1.82
CA VAL A 279 13.42 7.21 -1.94
C VAL A 279 13.76 7.79 -0.57
N LEU A 280 12.75 7.93 0.30
CA LEU A 280 12.98 8.40 1.68
C LEU A 280 13.87 7.43 2.46
N GLY A 281 13.67 6.12 2.35
CA GLY A 281 14.53 5.11 2.96
C GLY A 281 15.98 5.21 2.50
N TYR A 282 16.21 5.42 1.20
CA TYR A 282 17.57 5.60 0.65
C TYR A 282 18.25 6.86 1.17
N LEU A 283 17.51 7.95 1.34
CA LEU A 283 18.04 9.23 1.86
C LEU A 283 18.25 9.21 3.37
N LEU A 284 17.38 8.49 4.11
CA LEU A 284 17.35 8.44 5.57
C LEU A 284 17.66 7.01 6.04
N ARG A 285 18.95 6.65 6.05
CA ARG A 285 19.43 5.29 6.34
C ARG A 285 19.37 4.89 7.81
N HIS A 286 19.00 5.82 8.68
CA HIS A 286 18.82 5.58 10.11
C HIS A 286 17.33 5.37 10.42
N TRP A 287 16.96 4.26 11.03
CA TRP A 287 15.57 3.87 11.26
C TRP A 287 14.75 4.90 12.06
N PHE A 288 15.38 5.56 13.06
CA PHE A 288 14.75 6.60 13.87
C PHE A 288 14.35 7.82 13.03
N THR A 289 15.27 8.32 12.22
CA THR A 289 15.01 9.48 11.33
C THR A 289 13.99 9.15 10.26
N LEU A 290 14.04 7.93 9.71
CA LEU A 290 13.04 7.46 8.76
C LEU A 290 11.65 7.37 9.40
N SER A 291 11.56 6.81 10.63
CA SER A 291 10.27 6.71 11.34
C SER A 291 9.67 8.07 11.64
N LEU A 292 10.48 9.07 12.02
CA LEU A 292 10.00 10.44 12.22
C LEU A 292 9.60 11.10 10.89
N ALA A 293 10.39 10.94 9.84
CA ALA A 293 10.09 11.52 8.53
C ALA A 293 8.80 10.95 7.91
N THR A 294 8.47 9.71 8.23
CA THR A 294 7.23 9.06 7.78
C THR A 294 6.01 9.30 8.69
N SER A 295 6.18 10.00 9.82
CA SER A 295 5.10 10.23 10.80
C SER A 295 4.82 11.72 11.03
N VAL A 296 5.84 12.53 11.28
CA VAL A 296 5.71 13.95 11.67
C VAL A 296 5.01 14.80 10.60
N PRO A 297 5.28 14.66 9.28
CA PRO A 297 4.62 15.46 8.27
C PRO A 297 3.10 15.31 8.26
N PHE A 298 2.57 14.19 8.72
CA PHE A 298 1.12 13.96 8.76
C PHE A 298 0.38 14.78 9.82
N VAL A 299 1.10 15.42 10.74
CA VAL A 299 0.53 16.46 11.62
C VAL A 299 -0.12 17.57 10.79
N LEU A 300 0.42 17.89 9.61
CA LEU A 300 -0.14 18.91 8.72
C LEU A 300 -1.53 18.52 8.19
N LEU A 301 -1.85 17.22 8.12
CA LEU A 301 -3.16 16.76 7.67
C LEU A 301 -4.29 17.13 8.63
N PHE A 302 -3.99 17.50 9.89
CA PHE A 302 -5.01 18.04 10.79
C PHE A 302 -5.57 19.37 10.31
N SER A 303 -4.82 20.13 9.50
CA SER A 303 -5.32 21.35 8.85
C SER A 303 -6.50 21.08 7.90
N TYR A 304 -6.61 19.88 7.39
CA TYR A 304 -7.73 19.46 6.52
C TYR A 304 -9.08 19.39 7.24
N TYR A 305 -9.06 19.46 8.59
CA TYR A 305 -10.29 19.53 9.39
C TYR A 305 -11.23 20.65 8.96
N TRP A 306 -10.70 21.78 8.55
CA TRP A 306 -11.50 22.93 8.10
C TRP A 306 -11.92 22.86 6.62
N ILE A 307 -11.28 21.97 5.85
CA ILE A 307 -11.49 21.87 4.39
C ILE A 307 -12.43 20.72 4.03
N ILE A 308 -12.24 19.55 4.65
CA ILE A 308 -12.98 18.33 4.34
C ILE A 308 -14.41 18.41 4.93
N PRO A 309 -15.46 18.28 4.10
CA PRO A 309 -16.84 18.21 4.58
C PRO A 309 -17.15 16.81 5.11
N GLU A 310 -18.29 16.69 5.81
CA GLU A 310 -18.88 15.37 6.09
C GLU A 310 -19.55 14.81 4.82
N SER A 311 -19.80 13.50 4.80
CA SER A 311 -20.52 12.86 3.71
C SER A 311 -21.98 13.28 3.64
N PRO A 312 -22.45 13.87 2.52
CA PRO A 312 -23.86 14.18 2.35
C PRO A 312 -24.75 12.93 2.38
N ARG A 313 -24.28 11.79 1.84
CA ARG A 313 -25.02 10.52 1.90
C ARG A 313 -25.24 10.06 3.34
N TRP A 314 -24.19 10.15 4.17
CA TRP A 314 -24.26 9.80 5.57
C TRP A 314 -25.22 10.76 6.34
N LEU A 315 -25.13 12.06 6.06
CA LEU A 315 -26.04 13.06 6.67
C LEU A 315 -27.51 12.77 6.33
N LEU A 316 -27.80 12.44 5.08
CA LEU A 316 -29.15 12.04 4.66
C LEU A 316 -29.59 10.74 5.34
N SER A 317 -28.71 9.74 5.48
CA SER A 317 -29.03 8.49 6.20
C SER A 317 -29.35 8.71 7.68
N LYS A 318 -28.84 9.80 8.28
CA LYS A 318 -29.10 10.23 9.67
C LYS A 318 -30.19 11.26 9.78
N ASN A 319 -30.91 11.58 8.68
CA ASN A 319 -31.98 12.58 8.61
C ASN A 319 -31.52 14.01 8.96
N ARG A 320 -30.20 14.33 8.72
CA ARG A 320 -29.61 15.66 8.92
C ARG A 320 -29.62 16.44 7.59
N ILE A 321 -30.85 16.70 7.07
CA ILE A 321 -31.06 17.25 5.72
C ILE A 321 -30.49 18.66 5.58
N ASP A 322 -30.63 19.50 6.61
CA ASP A 322 -30.16 20.89 6.56
C ASP A 322 -28.63 21.00 6.40
N GLU A 323 -27.87 20.11 7.07
CA GLU A 323 -26.42 20.08 6.94
C GLU A 323 -25.98 19.53 5.57
N ALA A 324 -26.71 18.53 5.06
CA ALA A 324 -26.48 18.01 3.71
C ALA A 324 -26.74 19.10 2.65
N GLU A 325 -27.81 19.90 2.83
CA GLU A 325 -28.16 21.01 1.93
C GLU A 325 -27.03 22.05 1.84
N VAL A 326 -26.41 22.43 2.96
CA VAL A 326 -25.28 23.38 2.97
C VAL A 326 -24.10 22.85 2.11
N ILE A 327 -23.82 21.55 2.20
CA ILE A 327 -22.74 20.94 1.42
C ILE A 327 -23.12 20.90 -0.06
N VAL A 328 -24.35 20.51 -0.39
CA VAL A 328 -24.87 20.46 -1.77
C VAL A 328 -24.86 21.84 -2.43
N GLN A 329 -25.27 22.89 -1.71
CA GLN A 329 -25.23 24.27 -2.19
C GLN A 329 -23.79 24.73 -2.44
N ARG A 330 -22.85 24.38 -1.53
CA ARG A 330 -21.41 24.66 -1.73
C ARG A 330 -20.85 23.94 -2.96
N MET A 331 -21.24 22.65 -3.17
CA MET A 331 -20.86 21.88 -4.35
C MET A 331 -21.37 22.54 -5.63
N ALA A 332 -22.66 22.90 -5.68
CA ALA A 332 -23.29 23.55 -6.81
C ALA A 332 -22.58 24.86 -7.16
N LYS A 333 -22.36 25.71 -6.16
CA LYS A 333 -21.68 27.02 -6.34
C LYS A 333 -20.29 26.87 -6.95
N ILE A 334 -19.46 25.93 -6.45
CA ILE A 334 -18.09 25.74 -6.97
C ILE A 334 -18.12 25.10 -8.36
N ASN A 335 -19.11 24.27 -8.65
CA ASN A 335 -19.30 23.65 -9.95
C ASN A 335 -19.92 24.60 -11.00
N GLY A 336 -20.32 25.81 -10.57
CA GLY A 336 -20.99 26.78 -11.47
C GLY A 336 -22.42 26.39 -11.83
N ARG A 337 -23.10 25.60 -10.95
CA ARG A 337 -24.49 25.20 -11.11
C ARG A 337 -25.36 25.97 -10.12
N THR A 338 -26.56 26.36 -10.56
CA THR A 338 -27.56 26.99 -9.70
C THR A 338 -28.56 25.92 -9.21
N VAL A 339 -28.71 25.79 -7.91
CA VAL A 339 -29.64 24.88 -7.29
C VAL A 339 -30.56 25.69 -6.37
N PRO A 340 -31.87 25.49 -6.42
CA PRO A 340 -32.83 26.25 -5.59
C PRO A 340 -32.53 26.09 -4.10
N ASN A 341 -32.82 27.10 -3.30
CA ASN A 341 -32.78 26.98 -1.84
C ASN A 341 -33.75 25.90 -1.36
N ASN A 342 -33.35 25.12 -0.37
CA ASN A 342 -34.08 23.97 0.16
C ASN A 342 -34.32 22.87 -0.90
N PHE A 343 -33.37 22.63 -1.78
CA PHE A 343 -33.50 21.67 -2.86
C PHE A 343 -33.76 20.25 -2.36
N LEU A 344 -33.01 19.80 -1.35
CA LEU A 344 -33.16 18.45 -0.79
C LEU A 344 -34.54 18.28 -0.12
N ARG A 345 -35.04 19.28 0.63
CA ARG A 345 -36.37 19.23 1.20
C ARG A 345 -37.47 19.19 0.15
N LYS A 346 -37.32 19.94 -0.95
CA LYS A 346 -38.27 19.89 -2.06
C LYS A 346 -38.27 18.52 -2.73
N MET A 347 -37.11 17.91 -2.93
CA MET A 347 -37.00 16.54 -3.45
C MET A 347 -37.67 15.53 -2.50
N GLU A 348 -37.45 15.65 -1.20
CA GLU A 348 -38.07 14.76 -0.21
C GLU A 348 -39.61 14.83 -0.28
N VAL A 349 -40.18 16.03 -0.27
CA VAL A 349 -41.61 16.23 -0.39
C VAL A 349 -42.16 15.66 -1.69
N GLU A 350 -41.48 15.86 -2.81
CA GLU A 350 -41.91 15.32 -4.10
C GLU A 350 -41.85 13.78 -4.15
N ILE A 351 -40.83 13.16 -3.55
CA ILE A 351 -40.73 11.71 -3.44
C ILE A 351 -41.86 11.15 -2.56
N LEU A 352 -42.13 11.77 -1.40
CA LEU A 352 -43.20 11.35 -0.51
C LEU A 352 -44.58 11.49 -1.20
N ARG A 353 -44.78 12.56 -1.97
CA ARG A 353 -45.99 12.76 -2.77
C ARG A 353 -46.19 11.67 -3.82
N ARG A 354 -45.08 11.25 -4.49
CA ARG A 354 -45.12 10.16 -5.48
C ARG A 354 -45.40 8.80 -4.86
N GLN A 355 -44.95 8.58 -3.63
CA GLN A 355 -45.21 7.35 -2.86
C GLN A 355 -46.63 7.29 -2.25
N GLY A 356 -47.48 8.27 -2.51
CA GLY A 356 -48.85 8.28 -2.06
C GLY A 356 -49.06 8.49 -0.55
N VAL A 357 -47.97 8.89 0.17
CA VAL A 357 -48.10 9.27 1.59
C VAL A 357 -48.69 10.68 1.65
N SER A 358 -50.02 10.74 1.65
CA SER A 358 -50.72 11.99 1.81
C SER A 358 -50.55 12.51 3.24
N CYS A 359 -49.79 13.61 3.38
CA CYS A 359 -49.70 14.36 4.64
C CYS A 359 -50.92 15.30 4.78
N ASN A 360 -52.12 14.78 4.70
CA ASN A 360 -53.32 15.54 5.06
C ASN A 360 -53.82 15.09 6.41
N GLY A 361 -53.37 15.78 7.45
CA GLY A 361 -54.09 15.85 8.70
C GLY A 361 -55.27 16.77 8.58
N THR A 362 -56.40 16.30 8.07
CA THR A 362 -57.74 16.86 8.34
C THR A 362 -58.76 15.72 8.31
N ASN A 363 -59.44 15.60 9.42
CA ASN A 363 -60.53 14.70 9.69
C ASN A 363 -61.58 14.68 8.55
N SER A 364 -61.79 13.51 7.96
CA SER A 364 -63.08 13.18 7.40
C SER A 364 -63.28 11.67 7.51
N SER A 365 -64.22 11.35 8.37
CA SER A 365 -64.84 10.04 8.54
C SER A 365 -65.62 9.71 7.28
N GLU A 366 -65.17 8.68 6.53
CA GLU A 366 -66.03 7.92 5.61
C GLU A 366 -65.55 6.48 5.54
N ASN A 367 -66.51 5.57 5.51
CA ASN A 367 -66.51 4.14 5.75
C ASN A 367 -65.47 3.31 4.94
N PRO A 368 -64.96 2.21 5.49
CA PRO A 368 -64.11 1.26 4.78
C PRO A 368 -64.98 0.23 4.04
N GLU A 369 -65.05 0.33 2.71
CA GLU A 369 -65.38 -0.82 1.88
C GLU A 369 -64.08 -1.55 1.47
N SER A 370 -64.09 -2.82 1.81
CA SER A 370 -63.13 -3.89 1.56
C SER A 370 -62.46 -3.82 0.20
N ASN A 371 -61.12 -3.53 0.21
CA ASN A 371 -60.20 -4.00 -0.78
C ASN A 371 -59.05 -4.69 -0.04
N GLU A 372 -58.88 -5.97 -0.32
CA GLU A 372 -57.74 -6.79 0.12
C GLU A 372 -56.41 -6.11 -0.25
N THR A 373 -55.89 -5.30 0.67
CA THR A 373 -54.50 -4.88 0.65
C THR A 373 -53.69 -6.08 1.10
N GLU A 374 -53.07 -6.77 0.16
CA GLU A 374 -51.92 -7.64 0.44
C GLU A 374 -51.01 -6.94 1.45
N ASP A 375 -50.96 -7.52 2.62
CA ASP A 375 -50.07 -7.13 3.73
C ASP A 375 -48.63 -7.32 3.29
N ARG A 376 -48.09 -6.35 2.56
CA ARG A 376 -46.63 -6.32 2.24
C ARG A 376 -45.91 -5.87 3.50
N SER A 377 -45.74 -6.81 4.43
CA SER A 377 -44.73 -6.68 5.46
C SER A 377 -43.39 -6.36 4.77
N PRO A 378 -42.65 -5.36 5.25
CA PRO A 378 -41.33 -5.05 4.67
C PRO A 378 -40.48 -6.35 4.61
N PRO A 379 -39.80 -6.60 3.49
CA PRO A 379 -39.02 -7.82 3.36
C PRO A 379 -38.07 -7.95 4.56
N PRO A 380 -37.93 -9.15 5.14
CA PRO A 380 -37.10 -9.34 6.32
C PRO A 380 -35.68 -8.83 6.04
N ALA A 381 -35.13 -8.09 6.99
CA ALA A 381 -33.79 -7.54 6.86
C ALA A 381 -32.78 -8.68 6.61
N ALA A 382 -32.00 -8.57 5.53
CA ALA A 382 -30.97 -9.54 5.19
C ALA A 382 -29.98 -9.73 6.33
N THR A 383 -29.73 -10.97 6.71
CA THR A 383 -28.83 -11.33 7.81
C THR A 383 -27.51 -11.93 7.28
N PRO A 384 -26.40 -11.86 8.03
CA PRO A 384 -25.16 -12.52 7.63
C PRO A 384 -25.30 -14.03 7.42
N MET A 385 -26.30 -14.66 8.06
CA MET A 385 -26.58 -16.07 7.93
C MET A 385 -27.08 -16.45 6.53
N ASP A 386 -27.70 -15.51 5.80
CA ASP A 386 -28.18 -15.72 4.44
C ASP A 386 -27.05 -15.97 3.44
N LEU A 387 -25.83 -15.51 3.75
CA LEU A 387 -24.61 -15.85 2.99
C LEU A 387 -24.27 -17.34 3.04
N ILE A 388 -24.60 -18.01 4.14
CA ILE A 388 -24.28 -19.43 4.35
C ILE A 388 -25.48 -20.31 4.01
N ARG A 389 -26.70 -19.81 4.16
CA ARG A 389 -27.95 -20.55 3.93
C ARG A 389 -28.16 -20.85 2.45
N ASN A 390 -27.87 -19.90 1.55
CA ASN A 390 -28.12 -20.02 0.11
C ASN A 390 -26.93 -20.71 -0.57
N PRO A 391 -27.07 -21.87 -1.25
CA PRO A 391 -25.95 -22.67 -1.71
C PRO A 391 -25.09 -22.01 -2.79
N ASN A 392 -25.68 -21.29 -3.75
CA ASN A 392 -24.92 -20.61 -4.79
C ASN A 392 -24.22 -19.34 -4.29
N ILE A 393 -24.88 -18.53 -3.45
CA ILE A 393 -24.28 -17.38 -2.78
C ILE A 393 -23.13 -17.85 -1.87
N ARG A 394 -23.34 -18.93 -1.10
CA ARG A 394 -22.32 -19.54 -0.25
C ARG A 394 -21.08 -19.95 -1.04
N LYS A 395 -21.24 -20.66 -2.16
CA LYS A 395 -20.13 -21.06 -3.04
C LYS A 395 -19.33 -19.84 -3.51
N LYS A 396 -20.01 -18.83 -4.04
CA LYS A 396 -19.39 -17.58 -4.48
C LYS A 396 -18.64 -16.88 -3.34
N PHE A 397 -19.26 -16.80 -2.18
CA PHE A 397 -18.68 -16.15 -0.99
C PHE A 397 -17.39 -16.83 -0.54
N PHE A 398 -17.33 -18.17 -0.44
CA PHE A 398 -16.12 -18.87 -0.03
C PHE A 398 -15.00 -18.75 -1.06
N ILE A 399 -15.30 -18.81 -2.36
CA ILE A 399 -14.30 -18.57 -3.40
C ILE A 399 -13.74 -17.16 -3.28
N LEU A 400 -14.62 -16.14 -3.17
CA LEU A 400 -14.19 -14.76 -2.99
C LEU A 400 -13.37 -14.54 -1.72
N ALA A 401 -13.74 -15.16 -0.59
CA ALA A 401 -12.98 -15.07 0.64
C ALA A 401 -11.58 -15.68 0.48
N PHE A 402 -11.45 -16.83 -0.18
CA PHE A 402 -10.17 -17.45 -0.47
C PHE A 402 -9.32 -16.61 -1.42
N ASP A 403 -9.91 -16.08 -2.49
CA ASP A 403 -9.22 -15.20 -3.43
C ASP A 403 -8.74 -13.92 -2.76
N TRP A 404 -9.51 -13.40 -1.77
CA TRP A 404 -9.09 -12.24 -0.98
C TRP A 404 -7.88 -12.55 -0.12
N VAL A 405 -7.89 -13.70 0.59
CA VAL A 405 -6.72 -14.19 1.35
C VAL A 405 -5.50 -14.30 0.43
N ALA A 406 -5.66 -14.96 -0.73
CA ALA A 406 -4.56 -15.15 -1.68
C ALA A 406 -3.99 -13.81 -2.17
N ASN A 407 -4.85 -12.89 -2.63
CA ASN A 407 -4.44 -11.57 -3.06
C ASN A 407 -3.72 -10.79 -1.94
N ALA A 408 -4.30 -10.76 -0.74
CA ALA A 408 -3.76 -10.00 0.38
C ALA A 408 -2.39 -10.53 0.84
N VAL A 409 -2.26 -11.85 1.00
CA VAL A 409 -1.01 -12.50 1.42
C VAL A 409 0.08 -12.33 0.38
N VAL A 410 -0.23 -12.57 -0.90
CA VAL A 410 0.77 -12.49 -1.98
C VAL A 410 1.19 -11.05 -2.23
N TYR A 411 0.25 -10.09 -2.25
CA TYR A 411 0.57 -8.67 -2.46
C TYR A 411 1.50 -8.11 -1.36
N ASN A 412 1.13 -8.33 -0.09
CA ASN A 412 1.96 -7.88 1.04
C ASN A 412 3.26 -8.68 1.11
N GLY A 413 3.19 -10.00 0.92
CA GLY A 413 4.35 -10.87 0.93
C GLY A 413 5.41 -10.48 -0.11
N LEU A 414 5.03 -10.25 -1.37
CA LEU A 414 5.96 -9.80 -2.41
C LEU A 414 6.53 -8.41 -2.14
N SER A 415 5.75 -7.51 -1.52
CA SER A 415 6.22 -6.18 -1.15
C SER A 415 7.30 -6.25 -0.07
N TYR A 416 7.09 -7.07 0.96
CA TYR A 416 8.07 -7.28 2.04
C TYR A 416 9.26 -8.14 1.59
N ASN A 417 9.06 -9.06 0.64
CA ASN A 417 10.15 -9.91 0.13
C ASN A 417 11.11 -9.16 -0.81
N ALA A 418 10.86 -7.89 -1.12
CA ALA A 418 11.75 -7.08 -1.98
C ALA A 418 13.18 -7.01 -1.43
N THR A 419 13.34 -6.98 -0.09
CA THR A 419 14.65 -6.99 0.59
C THR A 419 15.42 -8.31 0.49
N ASN A 420 14.77 -9.40 0.07
CA ASN A 420 15.38 -10.72 -0.02
C ASN A 420 15.79 -11.10 -1.46
N LEU A 421 15.61 -10.20 -2.43
CA LEU A 421 15.87 -10.51 -3.85
C LEU A 421 17.35 -10.50 -4.21
N GLY A 422 18.23 -9.97 -3.35
CA GLY A 422 19.68 -9.97 -3.57
C GLY A 422 20.21 -8.80 -4.39
N VAL A 423 19.44 -7.75 -4.55
CA VAL A 423 19.81 -6.42 -5.05
C VAL A 423 19.59 -5.41 -3.93
N SER A 424 19.96 -4.15 -4.13
CA SER A 424 19.66 -3.08 -3.16
C SER A 424 18.18 -3.06 -2.81
N ASP A 425 17.87 -3.12 -1.51
CA ASP A 425 16.51 -3.16 -0.96
C ASP A 425 15.66 -1.97 -1.44
N TYR A 426 16.29 -0.78 -1.45
CA TYR A 426 15.66 0.46 -1.90
C TYR A 426 15.27 0.40 -3.37
N LEU A 427 16.18 -0.10 -4.22
CA LEU A 427 15.93 -0.23 -5.66
C LEU A 427 14.85 -1.26 -5.95
N ALA A 428 14.90 -2.42 -5.31
CA ALA A 428 13.89 -3.46 -5.48
C ALA A 428 12.50 -2.98 -5.09
N PHE A 429 12.39 -2.31 -3.94
CA PHE A 429 11.12 -1.78 -3.46
C PHE A 429 10.61 -0.62 -4.33
N PHE A 430 11.49 0.27 -4.78
CA PHE A 430 11.17 1.36 -5.70
C PHE A 430 10.61 0.85 -7.03
N ILE A 431 11.30 -0.11 -7.66
CA ILE A 431 10.84 -0.74 -8.91
C ILE A 431 9.50 -1.46 -8.66
N GLY A 432 9.35 -2.14 -7.52
CA GLY A 432 8.11 -2.82 -7.13
C GLY A 432 6.91 -1.87 -7.10
N GLY A 433 7.05 -0.68 -6.53
CA GLY A 433 6.02 0.36 -6.53
C GLY A 433 5.79 0.94 -7.94
N LEU A 434 6.85 1.19 -8.70
CA LEU A 434 6.75 1.78 -10.03
C LEU A 434 6.04 0.84 -11.04
N VAL A 435 6.27 -0.47 -10.94
CA VAL A 435 5.64 -1.49 -11.79
C VAL A 435 4.13 -1.61 -11.56
N GLU A 436 3.63 -1.25 -10.38
CA GLU A 436 2.19 -1.25 -10.10
C GLU A 436 1.41 -0.20 -10.91
N ILE A 437 2.01 0.96 -11.22
CA ILE A 437 1.33 2.05 -11.93
C ILE A 437 0.85 1.62 -13.33
N PRO A 438 1.73 1.11 -14.23
CA PRO A 438 1.28 0.59 -15.53
C PRO A 438 0.34 -0.62 -15.38
N SER A 439 0.49 -1.42 -14.33
CA SER A 439 -0.40 -2.53 -14.04
C SER A 439 -1.85 -2.06 -13.90
N TYR A 440 -2.11 -1.01 -13.10
CA TYR A 440 -3.45 -0.46 -12.91
C TYR A 440 -4.04 0.15 -14.19
N VAL A 441 -3.23 0.83 -15.01
CA VAL A 441 -3.67 1.40 -16.30
C VAL A 441 -4.10 0.30 -17.27
N ILE A 442 -3.27 -0.74 -17.43
CA ILE A 442 -3.55 -1.86 -18.33
C ILE A 442 -4.79 -2.63 -17.84
N THR A 443 -4.89 -2.85 -16.54
CA THR A 443 -6.01 -3.56 -15.91
C THR A 443 -7.32 -2.83 -16.12
N TRP A 444 -7.35 -1.50 -15.93
CA TRP A 444 -8.54 -0.70 -16.17
C TRP A 444 -9.06 -0.89 -17.61
N TYR A 445 -8.17 -0.79 -18.60
CA TYR A 445 -8.54 -1.02 -19.99
C TYR A 445 -8.98 -2.48 -20.28
N ALA A 446 -8.27 -3.45 -19.69
CA ALA A 446 -8.54 -4.88 -19.87
C ALA A 446 -9.89 -5.31 -19.29
N MET A 447 -10.28 -4.78 -18.11
CA MET A 447 -11.57 -5.11 -17.48
C MET A 447 -12.77 -4.78 -18.36
N ASP A 448 -12.71 -3.68 -19.11
CA ASP A 448 -13.81 -3.24 -19.96
C ASP A 448 -13.88 -4.04 -21.29
N ARG A 449 -12.82 -4.78 -21.64
CA ARG A 449 -12.74 -5.57 -22.88
C ARG A 449 -12.87 -7.07 -22.65
N LEU A 450 -12.15 -7.61 -21.66
CA LEU A 450 -12.05 -9.05 -21.40
C LEU A 450 -13.03 -9.52 -20.31
N GLY A 451 -13.59 -8.57 -19.54
CA GLY A 451 -14.43 -8.90 -18.38
C GLY A 451 -13.62 -9.03 -17.09
N ARG A 452 -14.35 -8.98 -15.95
CA ARG A 452 -13.72 -8.95 -14.61
C ARG A 452 -13.13 -10.29 -14.24
N ARG A 453 -13.87 -11.37 -14.50
CA ARG A 453 -13.45 -12.74 -14.19
C ARG A 453 -12.15 -13.15 -14.89
N TRP A 454 -12.09 -12.96 -16.22
CA TRP A 454 -10.92 -13.38 -16.99
C TRP A 454 -9.69 -12.54 -16.66
N VAL A 455 -9.87 -11.23 -16.44
CA VAL A 455 -8.74 -10.37 -16.03
C VAL A 455 -8.22 -10.81 -14.67
N LEU A 456 -9.09 -11.09 -13.68
CA LEU A 456 -8.71 -11.62 -12.38
C LEU A 456 -7.91 -12.94 -12.50
N CYS A 457 -8.47 -13.93 -13.20
CA CYS A 457 -7.82 -15.23 -13.38
C CYS A 457 -6.44 -15.10 -14.06
N LEU A 458 -6.37 -14.36 -15.17
CA LEU A 458 -5.14 -14.22 -15.96
C LEU A 458 -4.05 -13.48 -15.20
N THR A 459 -4.40 -12.43 -14.46
CA THR A 459 -3.42 -11.64 -13.68
C THR A 459 -2.90 -12.39 -12.47
N MET A 460 -3.76 -13.13 -11.74
CA MET A 460 -3.32 -14.03 -10.66
C MET A 460 -2.46 -15.16 -11.19
N LEU A 461 -2.84 -15.75 -12.33
CA LEU A 461 -2.05 -16.83 -12.96
C LEU A 461 -0.69 -16.33 -13.42
N LEU A 462 -0.65 -15.16 -14.10
CA LEU A 462 0.60 -14.51 -14.50
C LEU A 462 1.51 -14.28 -13.30
N GLY A 463 0.97 -13.68 -12.23
CA GLY A 463 1.70 -13.42 -10.99
C GLY A 463 2.23 -14.69 -10.34
N GLY A 464 1.38 -15.71 -10.24
CA GLY A 464 1.73 -16.99 -9.62
C GLY A 464 2.78 -17.77 -10.41
N VAL A 465 2.61 -17.90 -11.73
CA VAL A 465 3.56 -18.61 -12.61
C VAL A 465 4.91 -17.91 -12.60
N ALA A 466 4.96 -16.58 -12.69
CA ALA A 466 6.21 -15.84 -12.63
C ALA A 466 6.97 -16.10 -11.31
N CYS A 467 6.27 -16.09 -10.16
CA CYS A 467 6.90 -16.37 -8.86
C CYS A 467 7.38 -17.83 -8.75
N VAL A 468 6.60 -18.81 -9.21
CA VAL A 468 7.01 -20.23 -9.19
C VAL A 468 8.18 -20.46 -10.13
N SER A 469 8.24 -19.77 -11.28
CA SER A 469 9.33 -19.91 -12.25
C SER A 469 10.69 -19.49 -11.68
N CYS A 470 10.73 -18.71 -10.60
CA CYS A 470 11.97 -18.37 -9.89
C CYS A 470 12.70 -19.64 -9.36
N MET A 471 12.00 -20.75 -9.19
CA MET A 471 12.59 -22.02 -8.76
C MET A 471 13.60 -22.58 -9.79
N PHE A 472 13.41 -22.28 -11.06
CA PHE A 472 14.26 -22.78 -12.15
C PHE A 472 15.42 -21.84 -12.48
N VAL A 473 15.52 -20.69 -11.79
CA VAL A 473 16.56 -19.69 -12.06
C VAL A 473 17.81 -20.02 -11.24
N PRO A 474 19.01 -20.08 -11.86
CA PRO A 474 20.28 -20.25 -11.15
C PRO A 474 20.50 -19.11 -10.14
N GLU A 475 21.14 -19.41 -9.01
CA GLU A 475 21.41 -18.42 -7.95
C GLU A 475 22.24 -17.22 -8.42
N ASP A 476 23.09 -17.42 -9.44
CA ASP A 476 23.94 -16.38 -10.01
C ASP A 476 23.16 -15.38 -10.86
N ALA A 477 21.99 -15.76 -11.37
CA ALA A 477 21.15 -14.93 -12.24
C ALA A 477 20.17 -14.05 -11.43
N VAL A 478 20.67 -13.24 -10.49
CA VAL A 478 19.88 -12.42 -9.57
C VAL A 478 18.88 -11.52 -10.31
N TRP A 479 19.29 -10.85 -11.39
CA TRP A 479 18.41 -9.96 -12.15
C TRP A 479 17.24 -10.68 -12.83
N VAL A 480 17.39 -11.96 -13.19
CA VAL A 480 16.29 -12.78 -13.73
C VAL A 480 15.27 -13.03 -12.62
N THR A 481 15.72 -13.39 -11.41
CA THR A 481 14.85 -13.56 -10.23
C THR A 481 14.10 -12.28 -9.90
N VAL A 482 14.81 -11.14 -9.90
CA VAL A 482 14.18 -9.80 -9.68
C VAL A 482 13.12 -9.53 -10.75
N SER A 483 13.43 -9.76 -12.03
CA SER A 483 12.49 -9.51 -13.13
C SER A 483 11.23 -10.36 -13.01
N LEU A 484 11.37 -11.66 -12.69
CA LEU A 484 10.25 -12.56 -12.47
C LEU A 484 9.41 -12.15 -11.25
N ALA A 485 10.07 -11.77 -10.14
CA ALA A 485 9.37 -11.27 -8.96
C ALA A 485 8.59 -9.98 -9.26
N MET A 486 9.12 -9.07 -10.11
CA MET A 486 8.44 -7.84 -10.53
C MET A 486 7.26 -8.14 -11.47
N ILE A 487 7.37 -9.14 -12.35
CA ILE A 487 6.22 -9.64 -13.13
C ILE A 487 5.18 -10.25 -12.19
N GLY A 488 5.61 -10.97 -11.15
CA GLY A 488 4.75 -11.45 -10.08
C GLY A 488 4.00 -10.33 -9.39
N LYS A 489 4.71 -9.27 -9.01
CA LYS A 489 4.15 -8.07 -8.38
C LYS A 489 3.17 -7.34 -9.30
N PHE A 490 3.50 -7.20 -10.60
CA PHE A 490 2.61 -6.65 -11.63
C PHE A 490 1.28 -7.41 -11.69
N GLY A 491 1.34 -8.75 -11.77
CA GLY A 491 0.14 -9.60 -11.86
C GLY A 491 -0.74 -9.49 -10.63
N ILE A 492 -0.16 -9.58 -9.42
CA ILE A 492 -0.95 -9.54 -8.19
C ILE A 492 -1.53 -8.15 -7.89
N ALA A 493 -0.83 -7.06 -8.23
CA ALA A 493 -1.35 -5.71 -8.11
C ALA A 493 -2.56 -5.51 -9.03
N ALA A 494 -2.47 -5.97 -10.28
CA ALA A 494 -3.58 -6.00 -11.23
C ALA A 494 -4.78 -6.77 -10.67
N SER A 495 -4.56 -7.99 -10.17
CA SER A 495 -5.63 -8.84 -9.65
C SER A 495 -6.31 -8.21 -8.44
N PHE A 496 -5.55 -7.58 -7.54
CA PHE A 496 -6.08 -6.93 -6.35
C PHE A 496 -7.03 -5.77 -6.70
N ALA A 497 -6.67 -4.97 -7.72
CA ALA A 497 -7.51 -3.89 -8.22
C ALA A 497 -8.82 -4.37 -8.85
N VAL A 498 -8.75 -5.41 -9.70
CA VAL A 498 -9.95 -6.04 -10.31
C VAL A 498 -10.84 -6.65 -9.25
N PHE A 499 -10.24 -7.31 -8.27
CA PHE A 499 -10.94 -8.06 -7.23
C PHE A 499 -11.96 -7.20 -6.48
N TYR A 500 -11.60 -5.98 -6.07
CA TYR A 500 -12.53 -5.08 -5.38
C TYR A 500 -13.74 -4.72 -6.22
N VAL A 501 -13.55 -4.47 -7.52
CA VAL A 501 -14.63 -4.16 -8.45
C VAL A 501 -15.53 -5.40 -8.61
N PHE A 502 -14.92 -6.56 -8.82
CA PHE A 502 -15.62 -7.81 -9.06
C PHE A 502 -16.48 -8.27 -7.87
N VAL A 503 -15.94 -8.17 -6.65
CA VAL A 503 -16.70 -8.48 -5.42
C VAL A 503 -17.91 -7.55 -5.27
N GLY A 504 -17.72 -6.26 -5.58
CA GLY A 504 -18.80 -5.27 -5.55
C GLY A 504 -19.91 -5.54 -6.56
N GLU A 505 -19.60 -6.17 -7.71
CA GLU A 505 -20.56 -6.51 -8.76
C GLU A 505 -21.22 -7.88 -8.55
N LEU A 506 -20.50 -8.87 -8.00
CA LEU A 506 -20.94 -10.26 -7.92
C LEU A 506 -21.95 -10.54 -6.80
N LEU A 507 -21.89 -9.77 -5.71
CA LEU A 507 -22.72 -10.00 -4.53
C LEU A 507 -23.99 -9.14 -4.56
N PRO A 508 -25.15 -9.69 -4.09
CA PRO A 508 -26.41 -8.93 -3.99
C PRO A 508 -26.23 -7.68 -3.13
N THR A 509 -26.85 -6.57 -3.54
CA THR A 509 -26.70 -5.28 -2.86
C THR A 509 -27.06 -5.32 -1.38
N VAL A 510 -28.08 -6.11 -1.01
CA VAL A 510 -28.56 -6.30 0.37
C VAL A 510 -27.57 -7.03 1.28
N LEU A 511 -26.71 -7.90 0.73
CA LEU A 511 -25.70 -8.68 1.47
C LEU A 511 -24.27 -8.17 1.25
N ARG A 512 -24.05 -7.28 0.29
CA ARG A 512 -22.70 -6.86 -0.18
C ARG A 512 -21.81 -6.34 0.94
N SER A 513 -22.28 -5.41 1.74
CA SER A 513 -21.48 -4.82 2.83
C SER A 513 -21.12 -5.83 3.91
N GLN A 514 -22.06 -6.69 4.28
CA GLN A 514 -21.85 -7.75 5.27
C GLN A 514 -20.85 -8.78 4.76
N ALA A 515 -21.02 -9.23 3.52
CA ALA A 515 -20.14 -10.22 2.89
C ALA A 515 -18.71 -9.67 2.71
N MET A 516 -18.56 -8.42 2.26
CA MET A 516 -17.26 -7.77 2.16
C MET A 516 -16.59 -7.61 3.53
N GLY A 517 -17.33 -7.27 4.56
CA GLY A 517 -16.81 -7.16 5.92
C GLY A 517 -16.28 -8.49 6.46
N ILE A 518 -17.07 -9.57 6.32
CA ILE A 518 -16.67 -10.91 6.77
C ILE A 518 -15.49 -11.44 5.95
N ALA A 519 -15.52 -11.30 4.62
CA ALA A 519 -14.42 -11.75 3.76
C ALA A 519 -13.12 -10.96 4.02
N SER A 520 -13.22 -9.66 4.27
CA SER A 520 -12.07 -8.82 4.67
C SER A 520 -11.49 -9.25 6.02
N PHE A 521 -12.35 -9.64 6.98
CA PHE A 521 -11.90 -10.18 8.27
C PHE A 521 -11.15 -11.50 8.09
N ILE A 522 -11.67 -12.42 7.26
CA ILE A 522 -10.99 -13.68 6.92
C ILE A 522 -9.65 -13.41 6.23
N ALA A 523 -9.59 -12.45 5.30
CA ALA A 523 -8.34 -12.04 4.65
C ALA A 523 -7.33 -11.45 5.67
N GLY A 524 -7.82 -10.70 6.66
CA GLY A 524 -7.00 -10.19 7.75
C GLY A 524 -6.36 -11.29 8.60
N ILE A 525 -7.09 -12.40 8.86
CA ILE A 525 -6.51 -13.58 9.52
C ILE A 525 -5.40 -14.19 8.63
N GLY A 526 -5.64 -14.30 7.31
CA GLY A 526 -4.63 -14.78 6.36
C GLY A 526 -3.35 -13.93 6.36
N LEU A 527 -3.48 -12.62 6.53
CA LEU A 527 -2.34 -11.70 6.62
C LEU A 527 -1.42 -11.95 7.81
N LEU A 528 -1.86 -12.64 8.86
CA LEU A 528 -0.98 -12.98 9.99
C LEU A 528 0.13 -13.97 9.60
N ALA A 529 -0.05 -14.70 8.51
CA ALA A 529 0.90 -15.73 8.08
C ALA A 529 2.04 -15.18 7.20
N PHE A 530 1.80 -14.12 6.40
CA PHE A 530 2.78 -13.70 5.40
C PHE A 530 4.13 -13.26 5.96
N PRO A 531 4.28 -12.62 7.16
CA PRO A 531 5.59 -12.25 7.67
C PRO A 531 6.49 -13.46 7.94
N TYR A 532 5.89 -14.57 8.37
CA TYR A 532 6.61 -15.82 8.56
C TYR A 532 6.96 -16.49 7.23
N ILE A 533 6.09 -16.37 6.21
CA ILE A 533 6.40 -16.84 4.85
C ILE A 533 7.62 -16.08 4.30
N VAL A 534 7.65 -14.75 4.46
CA VAL A 534 8.79 -13.93 4.05
C VAL A 534 10.05 -14.28 4.84
N HIS A 535 9.93 -14.57 6.14
CA HIS A 535 11.05 -14.99 6.98
C HIS A 535 11.74 -16.29 6.49
N LEU A 536 11.04 -17.16 5.78
CA LEU A 536 11.63 -18.36 5.17
C LEU A 536 12.75 -18.06 4.15
N ALA A 537 12.89 -16.80 3.72
CA ALA A 537 14.01 -16.34 2.91
C ALA A 537 15.38 -16.55 3.58
N VAL A 538 15.42 -16.70 4.91
CA VAL A 538 16.63 -17.06 5.67
C VAL A 538 17.18 -18.43 5.23
N TYR A 539 16.29 -19.37 4.89
CA TYR A 539 16.67 -20.72 4.42
C TYR A 539 16.94 -20.73 2.92
N SER A 540 16.10 -20.11 2.12
CA SER A 540 16.28 -19.97 0.66
C SER A 540 15.54 -18.74 0.14
N ARG A 541 16.20 -17.91 -0.66
CA ARG A 541 15.63 -16.69 -1.28
C ARG A 541 14.40 -16.96 -2.11
N VAL A 542 14.31 -18.17 -2.70
CA VAL A 542 13.23 -18.54 -3.62
C VAL A 542 12.03 -19.13 -2.89
N LEU A 543 12.20 -19.65 -1.68
CA LEU A 543 11.14 -20.34 -0.93
C LEU A 543 9.88 -19.48 -0.68
N PRO A 544 9.99 -18.22 -0.24
CA PRO A 544 8.81 -17.35 -0.13
C PRO A 544 8.09 -17.15 -1.47
N LEU A 545 8.84 -16.98 -2.55
CA LEU A 545 8.27 -16.78 -3.90
C LEU A 545 7.48 -18.00 -4.38
N ILE A 546 7.96 -19.21 -4.11
CA ILE A 546 7.26 -20.46 -4.46
C ILE A 546 5.94 -20.56 -3.70
N ILE A 547 5.95 -20.32 -2.38
CA ILE A 547 4.75 -20.41 -1.54
C ILE A 547 3.71 -19.37 -1.98
N MET A 548 4.12 -18.11 -2.17
CA MET A 548 3.24 -17.05 -2.62
C MET A 548 2.74 -17.29 -4.05
N GLY A 549 3.61 -17.80 -4.94
CA GLY A 549 3.27 -18.13 -6.30
C GLY A 549 2.25 -19.27 -6.39
N THR A 550 2.41 -20.34 -5.61
CA THR A 550 1.46 -21.46 -5.57
C THR A 550 0.11 -21.03 -5.02
N LEU A 551 0.09 -20.16 -4.00
CA LEU A 551 -1.14 -19.57 -3.46
C LEU A 551 -1.87 -18.72 -4.51
N SER A 552 -1.13 -17.92 -5.29
CA SER A 552 -1.70 -17.10 -6.38
C SER A 552 -2.27 -17.97 -7.51
N VAL A 553 -1.58 -19.05 -7.90
CA VAL A 553 -2.12 -20.02 -8.90
C VAL A 553 -3.39 -20.70 -8.38
N ALA A 554 -3.41 -21.09 -7.10
CA ALA A 554 -4.61 -21.68 -6.49
C ALA A 554 -5.80 -20.69 -6.53
N GLY A 555 -5.58 -19.39 -6.22
CA GLY A 555 -6.59 -18.35 -6.37
C GLY A 555 -7.05 -18.17 -7.82
N ALA A 556 -6.14 -18.20 -8.78
CA ALA A 556 -6.50 -18.13 -10.21
C ALA A 556 -7.42 -19.30 -10.63
N LEU A 557 -7.13 -20.50 -10.14
CA LEU A 557 -7.94 -21.70 -10.44
C LEU A 557 -9.33 -21.63 -9.78
N THR A 558 -9.44 -21.12 -8.55
CA THR A 558 -10.72 -20.96 -7.86
C THR A 558 -11.57 -19.86 -8.49
N SER A 559 -10.97 -18.77 -8.95
CA SER A 559 -11.67 -17.67 -9.64
C SER A 559 -12.33 -18.11 -10.96
N ILE A 560 -11.86 -19.18 -11.61
CA ILE A 560 -12.46 -19.72 -12.83
C ILE A 560 -13.93 -20.15 -12.59
N PHE A 561 -14.26 -20.56 -11.39
CA PHE A 561 -15.63 -21.03 -11.04
C PHE A 561 -16.60 -19.89 -10.71
N LEU A 562 -16.19 -18.63 -10.79
CA LEU A 562 -17.06 -17.47 -10.60
C LEU A 562 -17.72 -17.06 -11.94
N PRO A 563 -18.98 -16.58 -11.94
CA PRO A 563 -19.63 -16.07 -13.15
C PRO A 563 -19.06 -14.70 -13.56
N GLU A 564 -19.11 -14.39 -14.86
CA GLU A 564 -18.72 -13.06 -15.39
C GLU A 564 -19.79 -12.01 -15.06
N THR A 565 -19.34 -10.77 -14.78
CA THR A 565 -20.22 -9.65 -14.40
C THR A 565 -20.31 -8.54 -15.47
N LEU A 566 -19.48 -8.59 -16.53
CA LEU A 566 -19.43 -7.55 -17.55
C LEU A 566 -20.75 -7.42 -18.30
N ASN A 567 -21.32 -6.20 -18.34
CA ASN A 567 -22.57 -5.87 -19.04
C ASN A 567 -23.82 -6.67 -18.59
N ILE A 568 -23.81 -7.21 -17.38
CA ILE A 568 -24.94 -7.94 -16.79
C ILE A 568 -25.58 -7.07 -15.71
N HIS A 569 -26.92 -7.16 -15.57
CA HIS A 569 -27.63 -6.50 -14.49
C HIS A 569 -27.19 -7.05 -13.13
N LEU A 570 -26.81 -6.16 -12.22
CA LEU A 570 -26.30 -6.54 -10.90
C LEU A 570 -27.45 -7.02 -10.01
N PRO A 571 -27.31 -8.14 -9.27
CA PRO A 571 -28.34 -8.67 -8.41
C PRO A 571 -28.63 -7.70 -7.26
N GLN A 572 -29.92 -7.41 -7.05
CA GLN A 572 -30.36 -6.51 -5.99
C GLN A 572 -30.94 -7.26 -4.81
N THR A 573 -31.61 -8.38 -5.07
CA THR A 573 -32.24 -9.24 -4.05
C THR A 573 -31.45 -10.52 -3.80
N ILE A 574 -31.81 -11.25 -2.73
CA ILE A 574 -31.16 -12.53 -2.39
C ILE A 574 -31.52 -13.58 -3.44
N GLU A 575 -32.77 -13.60 -3.93
CA GLU A 575 -33.23 -14.53 -4.95
C GLU A 575 -32.50 -14.31 -6.28
N GLU A 576 -32.37 -13.06 -6.73
CA GLU A 576 -31.57 -12.72 -7.92
C GLU A 576 -30.12 -13.14 -7.75
N GLY A 577 -29.54 -12.92 -6.56
CA GLY A 577 -28.19 -13.31 -6.22
C GLY A 577 -27.97 -14.83 -6.26
N GLU A 578 -28.97 -15.62 -5.85
CA GLU A 578 -28.92 -17.08 -5.91
C GLU A 578 -29.05 -17.60 -7.35
N LEU A 579 -29.93 -17.01 -8.16
CA LEU A 579 -30.11 -17.35 -9.57
C LEU A 579 -28.95 -16.88 -10.45
N PHE A 580 -28.26 -15.81 -10.04
CA PHE A 580 -27.15 -15.25 -10.81
C PHE A 580 -26.03 -16.28 -11.03
N GLY A 581 -25.76 -16.64 -12.29
CA GLY A 581 -24.74 -17.61 -12.65
C GLY A 581 -25.09 -19.08 -12.33
N ALA A 582 -26.37 -19.43 -12.10
CA ALA A 582 -26.80 -20.83 -11.95
C ALA A 582 -26.53 -21.64 -13.23
N ASP A 583 -26.77 -21.06 -14.41
CA ASP A 583 -26.52 -21.64 -15.72
C ASP A 583 -25.14 -21.37 -16.29
N PHE A 584 -24.18 -21.11 -15.43
CA PHE A 584 -22.83 -20.72 -15.78
C PHE A 584 -22.07 -21.76 -16.60
N LYS A 585 -21.58 -21.38 -17.80
CA LYS A 585 -20.69 -22.20 -18.63
C LYS A 585 -19.23 -21.74 -18.43
N LEU A 586 -18.35 -22.71 -18.17
CA LEU A 586 -16.94 -22.45 -17.84
C LEU A 586 -16.20 -21.61 -18.91
N TRP A 587 -16.55 -21.81 -20.18
CA TRP A 587 -15.91 -21.18 -21.35
C TRP A 587 -16.76 -20.08 -21.99
N SER A 588 -17.69 -19.45 -21.26
CA SER A 588 -18.42 -18.30 -21.79
C SER A 588 -17.50 -17.08 -21.88
N CYS A 589 -17.23 -16.65 -23.12
CA CYS A 589 -16.61 -15.35 -23.37
C CYS A 589 -17.67 -14.25 -23.25
N PRO A 590 -17.33 -13.04 -22.75
CA PRO A 590 -18.23 -11.89 -22.75
C PRO A 590 -18.62 -11.56 -24.18
N THR A 591 -19.91 -11.51 -24.47
CA THR A 591 -20.41 -11.04 -25.76
C THR A 591 -20.28 -9.51 -25.77
N LEU A 592 -19.37 -9.00 -26.60
CA LEU A 592 -19.31 -7.57 -26.92
C LEU A 592 -20.70 -7.14 -27.46
N PRO A 593 -21.27 -6.00 -26.98
CA PRO A 593 -22.51 -5.51 -27.53
C PRO A 593 -22.32 -5.29 -29.04
N ARG A 594 -23.05 -6.06 -29.84
CA ARG A 594 -23.16 -5.80 -31.29
C ARG A 594 -23.74 -4.40 -31.42
N SER A 595 -23.01 -3.50 -32.07
CA SER A 595 -23.56 -2.25 -32.58
C SER A 595 -24.81 -2.61 -33.41
N VAL A 596 -25.97 -2.24 -32.92
CA VAL A 596 -27.22 -2.35 -33.67
C VAL A 596 -27.11 -1.40 -34.85
N SER A 597 -26.67 -1.92 -35.99
CA SER A 597 -26.88 -1.25 -37.25
C SER A 597 -28.38 -1.28 -37.54
N SER A 598 -29.00 -0.12 -37.41
CA SER A 598 -30.38 0.10 -37.79
C SER A 598 -30.56 -0.14 -39.28
N SER A 599 -31.17 -1.27 -39.63
CA SER A 599 -31.84 -1.44 -40.91
C SER A 599 -33.35 -1.56 -40.65
N PRO A 600 -34.18 -0.76 -41.32
CA PRO A 600 -35.62 -0.79 -41.14
C PRO A 600 -36.23 -1.93 -41.96
N SER A 601 -36.78 -2.95 -41.32
CA SER A 601 -37.73 -3.83 -42.01
C SER A 601 -39.06 -3.82 -41.24
N SER A 602 -40.06 -3.36 -42.00
CA SER A 602 -41.49 -3.29 -41.71
C SER A 602 -42.08 -4.63 -41.30
N SER A 603 -42.77 -4.71 -40.18
CA SER A 603 -44.02 -5.47 -39.99
C SER A 603 -44.63 -5.20 -38.61
N SER A 604 -45.91 -5.00 -38.63
CA SER A 604 -46.89 -4.52 -37.65
C SER A 604 -46.98 -5.26 -36.31
N PRO A 605 -47.62 -4.64 -35.26
CA PRO A 605 -47.48 -4.98 -33.85
C PRO A 605 -48.51 -5.98 -33.32
N PRO A 606 -48.32 -6.49 -32.11
CA PRO A 606 -49.40 -6.48 -31.12
C PRO A 606 -49.00 -5.90 -29.76
N SER A 607 -49.84 -5.04 -29.36
CA SER A 607 -50.41 -4.65 -28.06
C SER A 607 -49.63 -4.90 -26.75
N SER A 608 -49.47 -3.76 -26.04
CA SER A 608 -49.65 -3.52 -24.61
C SER A 608 -48.64 -4.03 -23.59
N SER A 609 -47.75 -3.13 -23.18
CA SER A 609 -47.57 -2.75 -21.78
C SER A 609 -46.62 -1.52 -21.67
N PRO A 610 -46.83 -0.58 -20.75
CA PRO A 610 -46.17 0.72 -20.79
C PRO A 610 -44.80 0.68 -20.11
N SER A 611 -43.74 0.97 -20.88
CA SER A 611 -42.43 1.28 -20.36
C SER A 611 -42.43 2.70 -19.74
N LEU A 612 -42.15 2.77 -18.46
CA LEU A 612 -41.91 4.04 -17.76
C LEU A 612 -40.58 4.66 -18.30
N SER A 613 -40.73 5.66 -19.14
CA SER A 613 -39.65 6.57 -19.47
C SER A 613 -39.42 7.55 -18.31
N SER A 614 -38.21 7.65 -17.82
CA SER A 614 -37.76 8.66 -16.86
C SER A 614 -37.94 10.06 -17.45
N ARG A 615 -39.05 10.74 -17.06
CA ARG A 615 -39.24 12.17 -17.29
C ARG A 615 -38.54 12.95 -16.18
N SER A 616 -37.71 13.91 -16.57
CA SER A 616 -37.07 14.89 -15.68
C SER A 616 -38.07 15.60 -14.75
N LEU A 617 -37.66 15.77 -13.49
CA LEU A 617 -38.45 16.23 -12.37
C LEU A 617 -38.92 17.69 -12.41
N PHE A 618 -38.48 18.49 -13.38
CA PHE A 618 -38.88 19.90 -13.49
C PHE A 618 -39.17 20.30 -14.93
N PRO A 619 -40.24 21.11 -15.21
CA PRO A 619 -40.46 21.70 -16.52
C PRO A 619 -39.36 22.73 -16.81
N ARG A 620 -38.84 22.70 -18.03
CA ARG A 620 -38.08 23.82 -18.58
C ARG A 620 -39.05 24.98 -18.74
N GLU A 621 -38.80 26.06 -18.04
CA GLU A 621 -39.36 27.36 -18.33
C GLU A 621 -38.91 27.79 -19.72
N ASN A 622 -39.88 28.04 -20.62
CA ASN A 622 -39.69 28.68 -21.91
C ASN A 622 -39.38 30.15 -21.67
N ASP A 623 -38.18 30.59 -21.99
CA ASP A 623 -37.93 31.99 -22.25
C ASP A 623 -38.19 32.26 -23.73
N ASP A 624 -39.39 32.81 -23.99
CA ASP A 624 -39.63 33.66 -25.15
C ASP A 624 -39.00 35.01 -24.82
N ASP A 625 -37.98 35.39 -25.59
CA ASP A 625 -37.87 36.77 -26.08
C ASP A 625 -36.80 36.89 -27.19
N ALA A 626 -37.22 37.68 -28.12
CA ALA A 626 -36.83 37.88 -29.47
C ALA A 626 -35.51 38.64 -29.68
N PHE A 627 -34.93 38.38 -30.86
CA PHE A 627 -34.13 39.29 -31.71
C PHE A 627 -32.83 39.90 -31.14
N ILE A 628 -31.73 39.48 -31.72
CA ILE A 628 -30.87 40.30 -32.61
C ILE A 628 -29.83 39.41 -33.31
N LYS A 629 -29.82 39.45 -34.65
CA LYS A 629 -28.76 38.98 -35.53
C LYS A 629 -27.40 39.60 -35.17
N LYS A 630 -26.35 38.79 -35.13
CA LYS A 630 -25.11 39.06 -35.86
C LYS A 630 -24.26 37.81 -36.02
N GLU A 631 -23.85 37.67 -37.23
CA GLU A 631 -22.90 36.84 -37.93
C GLU A 631 -21.60 36.49 -37.20
N SER A 632 -21.22 35.26 -37.52
CA SER A 632 -19.95 34.80 -38.08
C SER A 632 -18.81 34.36 -37.17
N VAL A 633 -18.31 33.22 -37.57
CA VAL A 633 -16.90 32.75 -37.57
C VAL A 633 -16.49 32.06 -36.27
N ASP A 634 -16.31 30.83 -36.30
CA ASP A 634 -15.46 29.82 -36.90
C ASP A 634 -14.84 28.92 -35.80
N LYS A 635 -15.00 27.65 -35.98
CA LYS A 635 -14.12 26.53 -35.71
C LYS A 635 -13.20 26.54 -34.46
N SER A 636 -13.36 25.53 -33.63
CA SER A 636 -12.24 24.78 -33.13
C SER A 636 -12.60 23.28 -33.04
N GLU A 637 -12.00 22.57 -33.93
CA GLU A 637 -11.90 21.12 -34.04
C GLU A 637 -11.23 20.52 -32.79
N SER A 638 -11.84 19.48 -32.29
CA SER A 638 -11.21 18.51 -31.39
C SER A 638 -10.37 17.54 -32.25
N VAL A 639 -9.06 17.53 -32.02
CA VAL A 639 -8.11 16.60 -32.63
C VAL A 639 -7.98 15.34 -31.76
N PRO A 640 -8.21 14.13 -32.27
CA PRO A 640 -7.81 12.91 -31.58
C PRO A 640 -6.37 12.54 -31.91
N LEU A 641 -5.56 12.33 -30.91
CA LEU A 641 -4.22 11.75 -31.02
C LEU A 641 -4.31 10.32 -31.60
N ARG A 642 -3.90 10.19 -32.85
CA ARG A 642 -3.58 8.91 -33.49
C ARG A 642 -2.08 8.70 -33.44
N PHE A 643 -1.66 7.66 -32.71
CA PHE A 643 -0.33 7.06 -32.88
C PHE A 643 -0.30 6.27 -34.18
N LEU A 644 0.58 6.68 -35.10
CA LEU A 644 0.91 5.93 -36.31
C LEU A 644 2.16 5.08 -36.07
N VAL A 645 1.96 3.77 -36.13
CA VAL A 645 3.00 2.79 -36.43
C VAL A 645 2.88 2.53 -37.93
N ASN A 646 3.92 2.78 -38.73
CA ASN A 646 4.12 2.08 -39.98
C ASN A 646 5.57 2.04 -40.42
N GLY A 647 5.97 0.86 -40.76
CA GLY A 647 7.20 0.53 -41.44
C GLY A 647 7.03 0.29 -42.93
N ARG A 648 8.12 0.60 -43.56
CA ARG A 648 8.81 -0.01 -44.72
C ARG A 648 8.51 0.45 -46.16
N PRO A 649 9.46 0.14 -47.10
CA PRO A 649 10.30 1.16 -47.78
C PRO A 649 10.20 1.11 -49.30
N GLY A 650 10.71 2.11 -49.98
CA GLY A 650 10.83 2.09 -51.45
C GLY A 650 11.63 3.25 -52.03
N ASN A 651 12.80 2.90 -52.50
CA ASN A 651 13.73 3.53 -53.40
C ASN A 651 13.22 4.61 -54.37
N ARG A 652 14.00 5.70 -54.50
CA ARG A 652 14.78 6.16 -55.72
C ARG A 652 15.14 7.63 -55.58
N SER A 653 16.44 7.83 -55.51
CA SER A 653 17.37 8.43 -56.50
C SER A 653 17.26 9.92 -56.84
N LEU A 654 18.41 10.61 -56.60
CA LEU A 654 19.11 11.66 -57.37
C LEU A 654 18.51 13.07 -57.39
N GLN A 655 19.24 14.03 -56.92
CA GLN A 655 20.28 14.92 -57.45
C GLN A 655 20.37 16.15 -56.55
N GLU A 656 21.56 16.40 -56.04
CA GLU A 656 22.51 17.49 -56.35
C GLU A 656 21.93 18.91 -56.41
N GLU A 657 22.45 19.74 -55.57
CA GLU A 657 23.36 20.90 -55.75
C GLU A 657 23.31 21.74 -54.47
N SER A 658 24.36 21.88 -53.74
CA SER A 658 25.53 22.72 -53.85
C SER A 658 25.34 24.12 -53.27
N ALA A 659 26.34 24.45 -52.52
CA ALA A 659 26.90 25.76 -52.16
C ALA A 659 26.23 26.52 -51.01
N ALA A 660 26.90 27.04 -50.07
CA ALA A 660 28.29 27.32 -49.71
C ALA A 660 28.27 28.32 -48.57
N THR A 661 29.29 28.15 -47.70
CA THR A 661 30.01 29.21 -46.99
C THR A 661 29.26 30.02 -45.94
N GLY A 662 29.78 30.16 -44.77
CA GLY A 662 31.02 30.54 -44.15
C GLY A 662 30.77 30.65 -42.65
N ALA A 663 31.58 30.06 -41.86
CA ALA A 663 32.82 30.55 -41.30
C ALA A 663 32.68 31.57 -40.18
N ALA A 664 33.22 31.10 -39.07
CA ALA A 664 34.14 31.77 -38.13
C ALA A 664 33.47 32.51 -36.99
N THR A 665 33.81 32.42 -35.74
CA THR A 665 35.00 32.20 -34.97
C THR A 665 34.67 32.57 -33.52
N THR A 666 35.18 31.75 -32.61
CA THR A 666 35.44 32.13 -31.21
C THR A 666 36.47 33.27 -31.14
N PRO A 667 36.65 34.02 -30.06
CA PRO A 667 37.45 33.57 -28.94
C PRO A 667 37.06 34.08 -27.51
N GLU A 668 37.48 33.29 -26.53
CA GLU A 668 38.21 33.59 -25.28
C GLU A 668 38.40 35.03 -24.83
N ALA A 669 38.22 35.28 -23.50
CA ALA A 669 39.27 35.72 -22.56
C ALA A 669 38.70 36.08 -21.18
N LYS A 670 39.30 35.50 -20.15
CA LYS A 670 39.47 36.05 -18.78
C LYS A 670 40.51 37.19 -18.81
N PRO A 671 40.92 37.89 -17.72
CA PRO A 671 40.53 37.88 -16.29
C PRO A 671 40.58 39.27 -15.60
N ASP A 672 40.61 39.22 -14.23
CA ASP A 672 41.16 40.22 -13.25
C ASP A 672 40.24 41.38 -12.87
N THR A 673 40.15 41.85 -11.65
CA THR A 673 40.98 41.98 -10.45
C THR A 673 40.16 42.58 -9.30
N GLU A 674 40.46 42.12 -8.06
CA GLU A 674 40.77 42.86 -6.81
C GLU A 674 39.90 44.04 -6.34
N ASN A 675 39.51 43.98 -5.09
CA ASN A 675 39.91 44.76 -3.88
C ASN A 675 38.92 44.51 -2.75
N SER A 676 39.24 43.85 -1.64
CA SER A 676 40.00 44.27 -0.43
C SER A 676 39.41 45.43 0.34
N LEU A 677 39.11 45.14 1.61
CA LEU A 677 39.31 45.94 2.85
C LEU A 677 38.41 45.29 3.92
N SER A 678 38.87 44.54 4.84
CA SER A 678 39.69 44.77 6.05
C SER A 678 38.96 45.43 7.23
N MET A 679 39.13 44.74 8.35
CA MET A 679 39.32 45.19 9.74
C MET A 679 38.04 45.52 10.53
N GLU A 680 37.88 45.20 11.81
CA GLU A 680 38.77 44.89 12.94
C GLU A 680 38.01 44.26 14.09
N HIS A 681 38.61 43.33 14.78
CA HIS A 681 38.91 43.13 16.19
C HIS A 681 37.97 43.67 17.29
N ALA A 682 37.58 42.79 18.19
CA ALA A 682 37.98 42.80 19.58
C ALA A 682 37.54 41.58 20.37
N SER A 683 38.48 40.86 20.83
CA SER A 683 38.72 40.00 21.95
C SER A 683 38.33 40.57 23.31
N THR A 684 37.95 39.71 24.24
CA THR A 684 38.41 39.55 25.64
C THR A 684 37.59 38.46 26.32
N THR A 685 38.15 37.30 26.64
CA THR A 685 38.84 36.84 27.86
C THR A 685 38.05 36.97 29.17
N GLY A 686 38.02 35.83 29.89
CA GLY A 686 37.70 35.68 31.30
C GLY A 686 37.15 34.29 31.60
N GLN A 687 37.85 33.44 31.88
CA GLN A 687 38.43 32.47 32.84
C GLN A 687 37.82 32.51 34.26
N GLU A 688 37.82 31.28 34.85
CA GLU A 688 37.85 30.90 36.28
C GLU A 688 36.49 30.59 36.89
N THR A 689 36.26 29.55 37.72
CA THR A 689 36.96 28.46 38.39
C THR A 689 35.93 27.68 39.21
N GLU A 690 36.10 26.41 39.27
CA GLU A 690 35.98 25.39 40.37
C GLU A 690 35.21 25.75 41.64
N GLU A 691 34.58 24.72 42.15
CA GLU A 691 34.49 24.06 43.49
C GLU A 691 33.05 23.69 43.87
N GLU A 692 32.78 22.38 43.96
CA GLU A 692 32.77 21.47 45.12
C GLU A 692 31.71 21.81 46.22
N LEU A 693 30.82 20.83 46.50
CA LEU A 693 30.54 20.23 47.82
C LEU A 693 29.14 19.62 47.93
N ALA A 694 29.15 18.29 48.08
CA ALA A 694 28.46 17.41 49.06
C ALA A 694 27.04 17.70 49.56
N ARG A 695 26.12 16.73 49.32
CA ARG A 695 25.17 15.93 50.18
C ARG A 695 24.63 16.55 51.51
N PRO A 696 23.60 15.91 52.11
CA PRO A 696 22.24 15.48 51.69
C PRO A 696 21.16 16.05 52.68
N ILE A 697 19.84 15.98 52.35
CA ILE A 697 18.77 15.91 53.36
C ILE A 697 17.49 15.27 52.81
N ASP A 698 17.10 14.28 53.51
CA ASP A 698 15.85 13.53 53.65
C ASP A 698 14.60 14.42 53.80
N LYS A 699 13.47 14.04 53.13
CA LYS A 699 12.13 14.07 53.73
C LYS A 699 11.07 13.47 52.80
N ARG A 700 10.44 12.44 53.31
CA ARG A 700 9.15 11.81 53.00
C ARG A 700 8.07 12.79 52.56
N VAL A 701 7.24 12.38 51.62
CA VAL A 701 5.78 12.48 51.65
C VAL A 701 5.18 11.32 50.86
N ASP A 702 4.23 10.68 51.48
CA ASP A 702 3.38 9.57 51.07
C ASP A 702 2.54 9.90 49.84
N ASP A 703 2.37 8.96 48.95
CA ASP A 703 1.11 8.78 48.24
C ASP A 703 0.94 7.32 47.75
N PRO A 704 -0.24 6.70 47.94
CA PRO A 704 -0.46 5.26 47.87
C PRO A 704 -1.19 4.87 46.54
N LEU A 705 -0.46 4.42 45.55
CA LEU A 705 -1.05 3.79 44.35
C LEU A 705 -0.12 2.78 43.64
N VAL A 706 0.69 2.03 44.40
CA VAL A 706 1.47 0.89 43.91
C VAL A 706 1.37 -0.26 44.91
N ALA A 707 0.21 -0.81 45.07
CA ALA A 707 -0.01 -2.02 45.85
C ALA A 707 -1.26 -2.79 45.42
N VAL A 708 -1.33 -3.19 44.12
CA VAL A 708 -2.26 -4.27 43.70
C VAL A 708 -1.69 -4.94 42.45
N VAL A 709 -0.56 -5.60 42.51
CA VAL A 709 -0.15 -6.69 41.56
C VAL A 709 1.05 -7.48 42.13
N ILE A 710 1.12 -7.76 43.40
CA ILE A 710 2.03 -8.79 43.94
C ILE A 710 1.35 -9.51 45.12
N VAL A 711 0.23 -10.18 44.91
CA VAL A 711 -0.28 -11.25 45.75
C VAL A 711 -1.15 -12.18 44.91
N GLU A 712 -0.53 -12.97 44.02
CA GLU A 712 -1.15 -14.22 43.54
C GLU A 712 -0.14 -15.10 42.80
N GLN A 713 0.96 -15.39 43.49
CA GLN A 713 1.85 -16.50 43.11
C GLN A 713 2.49 -17.15 44.34
N ARG A 714 1.66 -17.60 45.24
CA ARG A 714 2.02 -18.64 46.24
C ARG A 714 0.76 -19.33 46.74
N ARG A 715 0.25 -20.26 45.92
CA ARG A 715 -0.53 -21.44 46.35
C ARG A 715 -0.82 -22.27 45.12
N THR A 716 0.05 -23.19 44.84
CA THR A 716 -0.21 -24.61 44.56
C THR A 716 1.12 -25.23 44.21
N GLN A 717 1.56 -26.00 45.18
CA GLN A 717 2.44 -27.12 44.94
C GLN A 717 1.72 -28.12 44.05
#